data_2a53f98ce7ec1801b4d05e3ab56df9d8
#
_entry.id   2a53f98ce7ec1801b4d05e3ab56df9d8
#
_cell.length_a   1.000
_cell.length_b   1.000
_cell.length_c   1.000
_cell.angle_alpha   90.00
_cell.angle_beta   90.00
_cell.angle_gamma   90.00
#
_symmetry.space_group_name_H-M   'P 1'
#
loop_
_entity.id
_entity.type
_entity.pdbx_description
1 polymer ?
#
loop_
_entity_poly.entity_id
_entity_poly.type
_entity_poly.pdbx_seq_one_letter_code
_entity_poly.pdbx_strand_id
1 'polypeptide(L)'
;MRKILLLLALALVSLSTQAIPADPTPMRVMQPDGSTITVQLHGDEFFHFTTTTDGYTVVKNQAGYYTYARLDGDRLVAGDRIARDVAQRTAADRAALATIPKGLTSPGQVQSGSRRLAQRNSAMHRVGAEGQMDYDAFRGLIILVNYTDKKFSMTGANAFYDDMVNTHDYTGYTLNNRRVNMTGSVRDYFYDNSNHIFDPHFDVVGPVDVPYSCRYPNGSDNSDAIFYAALDSIDGQVDFNDYDTDGDGYVDMVFFLVAGFSANYSGNNQGYLWPHMYYLYWAPPHDGVNFGLYACSTEIAGWEGYYSDVNGIGTFCHEFGHVLGLPDLYDTDYSGGGGESRHPGEWSIMAGGSGNNFGRDPVGYSLYERYALGFTTPALIEQGGEYQLEALDKSNQGLRLNTANQDEYFLIENRQAGKWDRNLPGHGMLVARVDSSDTRVWWQNTVNCNPSHMYYELLRARYTGEASDSDPFPGRANVTSITNFTNPSLMTWDKTFSDLVMFDITEQDGIVRFTMDADSSILNIVEDFERMPVTDNESAKGVRGVYCKWNFSKSAVASPGEGKCHGEHAVAMKKPSQIATAQPLNIIPYAVHYTVFNPTTSSANFRVTYSVDSGKTWNDAENNVLTVDAGETRSATVNLPSDQPIMFRINQTAGSGRVNCYLDDIKLYYKDKWGPDVIEGDVNGDGEVNISDVNALIDMLLKGVQDASGDVNGDGEVNIADVNAVIDIILQAR
;
A
#
# COMPACT_ATOMS: atom_id res chain seq x y z
N MET A 1 -23.79 -42.33 21.61
CA MET A 1 -22.46 -41.86 21.29
C MET A 1 -22.42 -41.01 20.01
N ARG A 2 -23.42 -40.16 19.75
CA ARG A 2 -23.48 -39.25 18.59
C ARG A 2 -23.88 -37.80 18.95
N LYS A 3 -23.84 -37.46 20.26
CA LYS A 3 -24.19 -36.13 20.79
C LYS A 3 -23.06 -35.45 21.58
N ILE A 4 -21.83 -36.00 21.58
CA ILE A 4 -20.66 -35.46 22.31
C ILE A 4 -19.59 -34.91 21.34
N LEU A 5 -19.74 -35.12 20.02
CA LEU A 5 -18.82 -34.57 19.00
C LEU A 5 -19.26 -33.22 18.42
N LEU A 6 -20.34 -32.62 18.93
CA LEU A 6 -20.80 -31.29 18.45
C LEU A 6 -20.50 -30.15 19.44
N LEU A 7 -19.80 -30.43 20.54
CA LEU A 7 -19.46 -29.44 21.58
C LEU A 7 -17.96 -29.13 21.70
N LEU A 8 -17.17 -29.58 20.74
CA LEU A 8 -15.73 -29.31 20.69
C LEU A 8 -15.29 -28.55 19.43
N ALA A 9 -16.24 -28.01 18.65
CA ALA A 9 -15.98 -27.15 17.49
C ALA A 9 -16.38 -25.68 17.74
N LEU A 10 -16.59 -25.28 18.99
CA LEU A 10 -16.99 -23.92 19.37
C LEU A 10 -15.95 -23.25 20.29
N ALA A 11 -14.70 -23.46 20.05
CA ALA A 11 -13.67 -22.70 20.74
C ALA A 11 -12.57 -22.40 19.76
N LEU A 12 -12.52 -21.17 19.36
CA LEU A 12 -11.41 -20.33 18.93
C LEU A 12 -11.92 -19.31 17.88
N VAL A 13 -12.76 -18.41 18.35
CA VAL A 13 -12.98 -17.13 17.66
C VAL A 13 -12.05 -16.15 18.32
N SER A 14 -11.09 -15.67 17.61
CA SER A 14 -10.08 -14.72 18.05
C SER A 14 -10.47 -13.31 17.57
N LEU A 15 -10.29 -12.33 18.40
CA LEU A 15 -10.91 -11.01 18.40
C LEU A 15 -9.90 -9.88 18.09
N SER A 16 -10.28 -8.86 17.35
CA SER A 16 -9.43 -7.76 16.90
C SER A 16 -9.78 -6.42 17.55
N THR A 17 -8.81 -5.66 18.04
CA THR A 17 -8.92 -4.22 18.34
C THR A 17 -8.12 -3.41 17.33
N GLN A 18 -8.53 -2.20 17.02
CA GLN A 18 -7.78 -1.23 16.21
C GLN A 18 -7.55 0.00 17.08
N ALA A 19 -6.42 0.66 16.93
CA ALA A 19 -6.07 1.77 17.81
C ALA A 19 -5.10 2.75 17.17
N ILE A 20 -5.17 3.98 17.65
CA ILE A 20 -4.30 5.07 17.24
C ILE A 20 -2.84 4.78 17.61
N PRO A 21 -1.86 5.08 16.73
CA PRO A 21 -0.44 4.95 17.06
C PRO A 21 -0.03 5.92 18.19
N ALA A 22 1.06 5.59 18.88
CA ALA A 22 1.69 6.50 19.84
C ALA A 22 2.05 7.82 19.15
N ASP A 23 1.85 8.95 19.84
CA ASP A 23 2.29 10.25 19.34
C ASP A 23 3.84 10.28 19.26
N PRO A 24 4.44 10.35 18.06
CA PRO A 24 5.88 10.32 17.89
C PRO A 24 6.52 11.69 18.19
N THR A 25 5.76 12.71 18.55
CA THR A 25 6.28 14.04 18.84
C THR A 25 7.30 13.98 19.96
N PRO A 26 8.54 14.50 19.77
CA PRO A 26 9.54 14.47 20.80
C PRO A 26 9.09 15.21 22.07
N MET A 27 9.04 14.49 23.19
CA MET A 27 8.58 15.02 24.47
C MET A 27 9.74 15.18 25.46
N ARG A 28 9.78 16.33 26.14
CA ARG A 28 10.78 16.60 27.16
C ARG A 28 10.29 16.16 28.52
N VAL A 29 10.96 15.17 29.12
CA VAL A 29 10.59 14.57 30.39
C VAL A 29 11.61 14.93 31.48
N MET A 30 11.13 15.32 32.66
CA MET A 30 11.98 15.59 33.84
C MET A 30 12.36 14.27 34.50
N GLN A 31 13.62 14.10 34.80
CA GLN A 31 14.16 12.97 35.56
C GLN A 31 14.18 13.27 37.08
N PRO A 32 14.30 12.26 37.97
CA PRO A 32 14.24 12.44 39.43
C PRO A 32 15.24 13.41 40.00
N ASP A 33 16.36 13.64 39.32
CA ASP A 33 17.41 14.60 39.79
C ASP A 33 17.16 16.05 39.26
N GLY A 34 16.03 16.30 38.57
CA GLY A 34 15.72 17.57 37.97
C GLY A 34 16.37 17.79 36.60
N SER A 35 17.17 16.87 36.10
CA SER A 35 17.63 16.87 34.71
C SER A 35 16.47 16.53 33.76
N THR A 36 16.63 16.85 32.47
CA THR A 36 15.62 16.52 31.46
C THR A 36 16.19 15.66 30.35
N ILE A 37 15.36 14.82 29.79
CA ILE A 37 15.63 14.02 28.59
C ILE A 37 14.49 14.21 27.58
N THR A 38 14.82 14.27 26.30
CA THR A 38 13.84 14.28 25.21
C THR A 38 13.67 12.87 24.68
N VAL A 39 12.45 12.36 24.70
CA VAL A 39 12.10 11.01 24.26
C VAL A 39 11.01 11.04 23.19
N GLN A 40 10.91 9.98 22.42
CA GLN A 40 9.85 9.72 21.44
C GLN A 40 9.15 8.41 21.77
N LEU A 41 7.85 8.38 21.62
CA LEU A 41 7.03 7.17 21.75
C LEU A 41 6.89 6.50 20.38
N HIS A 42 6.80 5.18 20.39
CA HIS A 42 6.57 4.35 19.22
C HIS A 42 5.60 3.25 19.59
N GLY A 43 4.79 2.83 18.60
CA GLY A 43 3.93 1.68 18.77
C GLY A 43 2.46 2.01 18.93
N ASP A 44 1.70 1.01 19.33
CA ASP A 44 0.26 1.04 19.58
C ASP A 44 -0.09 0.34 20.90
N GLU A 45 -1.35 0.03 21.12
CA GLU A 45 -1.85 -0.66 22.31
C GLU A 45 -1.27 -2.08 22.50
N PHE A 46 -0.76 -2.71 21.44
CA PHE A 46 -0.19 -4.08 21.49
C PHE A 46 1.30 -4.11 21.67
N PHE A 47 1.97 -3.18 21.00
CA PHE A 47 3.41 -3.11 21.00
C PHE A 47 3.90 -1.67 21.00
N HIS A 48 4.52 -1.23 22.09
CA HIS A 48 5.05 0.11 22.21
C HIS A 48 6.37 0.14 22.96
N PHE A 49 7.20 1.12 22.62
CA PHE A 49 8.49 1.37 23.25
C PHE A 49 8.85 2.86 23.16
N THR A 50 9.85 3.27 23.94
CA THR A 50 10.29 4.66 24.00
C THR A 50 11.74 4.76 23.57
N THR A 51 12.09 5.77 22.77
CA THR A 51 13.47 6.03 22.35
C THR A 51 13.92 7.43 22.72
N THR A 52 15.24 7.66 22.65
CA THR A 52 15.80 9.01 22.51
C THR A 52 15.55 9.53 21.10
N THR A 53 15.65 10.85 20.88
CA THR A 53 15.47 11.48 19.55
C THR A 53 16.42 10.99 18.45
N ASP A 54 17.48 10.31 18.81
CA ASP A 54 18.42 9.66 17.88
C ASP A 54 18.27 8.13 17.85
N GLY A 55 17.16 7.60 18.40
CA GLY A 55 16.68 6.24 18.19
C GLY A 55 17.20 5.18 19.17
N TYR A 56 17.84 5.51 20.28
CA TYR A 56 18.20 4.51 21.29
C TYR A 56 17.04 4.23 22.23
N THR A 57 16.61 2.98 22.33
CA THR A 57 15.54 2.56 23.24
C THR A 57 15.90 2.82 24.69
N VAL A 58 14.95 3.36 25.44
CA VAL A 58 15.11 3.70 26.86
C VAL A 58 13.99 3.07 27.70
N VAL A 59 14.35 2.63 28.90
CA VAL A 59 13.44 2.04 29.89
C VAL A 59 13.67 2.71 31.24
N LYS A 60 12.59 2.99 31.97
CA LYS A 60 12.71 3.51 33.35
C LYS A 60 13.21 2.45 34.31
N ASN A 61 14.22 2.80 35.10
CA ASN A 61 14.68 1.97 36.22
C ASN A 61 13.78 2.17 37.46
N GLN A 62 14.03 1.40 38.53
CA GLN A 62 13.25 1.48 39.76
C GLN A 62 13.31 2.85 40.47
N ALA A 63 14.32 3.66 40.19
CA ALA A 63 14.45 5.02 40.73
C ALA A 63 13.75 6.07 39.82
N GLY A 64 13.10 5.68 38.74
CA GLY A 64 12.36 6.55 37.84
C GLY A 64 13.20 7.22 36.75
N TYR A 65 14.51 6.91 36.64
CA TYR A 65 15.34 7.44 35.56
C TYR A 65 15.16 6.65 34.26
N TYR A 66 15.06 7.33 33.17
CA TYR A 66 15.25 6.69 31.85
C TYR A 66 16.70 6.25 31.69
N THR A 67 16.90 4.99 31.39
CA THR A 67 18.21 4.38 31.10
C THR A 67 18.20 3.76 29.73
N TYR A 68 19.37 3.69 29.07
CA TYR A 68 19.44 2.97 27.78
C TYR A 68 19.09 1.50 28.01
N ALA A 69 18.16 0.99 27.18
CA ALA A 69 17.66 -0.36 27.32
C ALA A 69 18.73 -1.42 26.98
N ARG A 70 18.60 -2.60 27.57
CA ARG A 70 19.29 -3.82 27.14
C ARG A 70 18.34 -4.99 27.14
N LEU A 71 18.66 -6.01 26.39
CA LEU A 71 17.94 -7.28 26.44
C LEU A 71 18.45 -8.13 27.61
N ASP A 72 17.51 -8.77 28.29
CA ASP A 72 17.74 -9.83 29.29
C ASP A 72 16.85 -11.03 28.86
N GLY A 73 17.46 -11.95 28.10
CA GLY A 73 16.68 -12.89 27.31
C GLY A 73 15.81 -12.17 26.27
N ASP A 74 14.51 -12.45 26.29
CA ASP A 74 13.52 -11.85 25.37
C ASP A 74 12.86 -10.57 25.92
N ARG A 75 13.40 -9.98 27.00
CA ARG A 75 12.78 -8.82 27.66
C ARG A 75 13.67 -7.60 27.59
N LEU A 76 13.08 -6.44 27.28
CA LEU A 76 13.72 -5.16 27.46
C LEU A 76 13.77 -4.82 28.95
N VAL A 77 14.95 -4.51 29.45
CA VAL A 77 15.16 -4.09 30.83
C VAL A 77 16.01 -2.81 30.90
N ALA A 78 15.87 -2.10 32.01
CA ALA A 78 16.66 -0.93 32.27
C ALA A 78 18.17 -1.29 32.31
N GLY A 79 19.00 -0.56 31.59
CA GLY A 79 20.44 -0.71 31.64
C GLY A 79 21.06 0.13 32.75
N ASP A 80 22.37 0.07 32.87
CA ASP A 80 23.12 0.69 33.99
C ASP A 80 23.39 2.20 33.82
N ARG A 81 23.08 2.76 32.63
CA ARG A 81 23.39 4.16 32.29
C ARG A 81 22.13 4.99 32.14
N ILE A 82 22.08 6.11 32.86
CA ILE A 82 21.05 7.11 32.71
C ILE A 82 21.12 7.69 31.29
N ALA A 83 20.01 7.69 30.58
CA ALA A 83 19.91 8.25 29.25
C ALA A 83 19.92 9.79 29.27
N ARG A 84 20.52 10.37 28.24
CA ARG A 84 20.73 11.83 28.12
C ARG A 84 20.49 12.27 26.68
N ASP A 85 20.07 13.50 26.51
CA ASP A 85 20.03 14.13 25.19
C ASP A 85 21.42 14.15 24.55
N VAL A 86 21.46 14.08 23.21
CA VAL A 86 22.70 13.97 22.42
C VAL A 86 23.76 14.99 22.84
N ALA A 87 23.33 16.26 23.06
CA ALA A 87 24.23 17.34 23.45
C ALA A 87 24.82 17.18 24.87
N GLN A 88 24.17 16.40 25.74
CA GLN A 88 24.55 16.23 27.14
C GLN A 88 25.36 14.94 27.40
N ARG A 89 25.56 14.10 26.37
CA ARG A 89 26.27 12.82 26.50
C ARG A 89 27.75 13.00 26.72
N THR A 90 28.25 12.31 27.74
CA THR A 90 29.69 12.22 28.03
C THR A 90 30.42 11.36 26.97
N ALA A 91 31.74 11.38 26.96
CA ALA A 91 32.54 10.48 26.12
C ALA A 91 32.29 8.99 26.50
N ALA A 92 32.04 8.71 27.78
CA ALA A 92 31.71 7.37 28.26
C ALA A 92 30.30 6.91 27.79
N ASP A 93 29.33 7.83 27.68
CA ASP A 93 28.02 7.51 27.15
C ASP A 93 28.12 7.19 25.66
N ARG A 94 28.82 8.00 24.88
CA ARG A 94 29.06 7.75 23.45
C ARG A 94 29.78 6.44 23.19
N ALA A 95 30.78 6.09 23.98
CA ALA A 95 31.48 4.81 23.85
C ALA A 95 30.56 3.61 24.13
N ALA A 96 29.71 3.70 25.14
CA ALA A 96 28.75 2.65 25.46
C ALA A 96 27.67 2.51 24.38
N LEU A 97 27.14 3.62 23.85
CA LEU A 97 26.12 3.63 22.81
C LEU A 97 26.61 3.06 21.48
N ALA A 98 27.90 3.10 21.19
CA ALA A 98 28.47 2.47 20.00
C ALA A 98 28.28 0.95 19.94
N THR A 99 27.92 0.32 21.06
CA THR A 99 27.68 -1.13 21.17
C THR A 99 26.21 -1.50 21.35
N ILE A 100 25.31 -0.51 21.42
CA ILE A 100 23.87 -0.71 21.61
C ILE A 100 23.18 -0.43 20.26
N PRO A 101 22.40 -1.37 19.71
CA PRO A 101 21.62 -1.12 18.53
C PRO A 101 20.53 -0.07 18.79
N LYS A 102 20.22 0.74 17.80
CA LYS A 102 19.07 1.63 17.82
C LYS A 102 17.78 0.84 17.61
N GLY A 103 16.64 1.34 18.06
CA GLY A 103 15.35 0.68 17.90
C GLY A 103 15.30 -0.71 18.58
N LEU A 104 16.04 -0.90 19.67
CA LEU A 104 16.07 -2.18 20.37
C LEU A 104 14.66 -2.50 20.91
N THR A 105 14.09 -3.61 20.48
CA THR A 105 12.76 -4.09 20.89
C THR A 105 12.86 -5.45 21.58
N SER A 106 11.82 -5.83 22.30
CA SER A 106 11.73 -7.13 22.95
C SER A 106 11.15 -8.17 21.96
N PRO A 107 11.90 -9.21 21.58
CA PRO A 107 11.36 -10.27 20.72
C PRO A 107 10.09 -10.93 21.24
N GLY A 108 10.01 -11.07 22.57
CA GLY A 108 8.83 -11.65 23.23
C GLY A 108 7.59 -10.75 23.17
N GLN A 109 7.76 -9.43 23.23
CA GLN A 109 6.66 -8.47 23.08
C GLN A 109 6.20 -8.39 21.63
N VAL A 110 7.11 -8.29 20.67
CA VAL A 110 6.81 -8.34 19.23
C VAL A 110 6.01 -9.60 18.90
N GLN A 111 6.48 -10.78 19.33
CA GLN A 111 5.77 -12.03 19.09
C GLN A 111 4.41 -12.10 19.81
N SER A 112 4.27 -11.53 20.99
CA SER A 112 2.99 -11.51 21.69
C SER A 112 2.03 -10.50 21.08
N GLY A 113 2.50 -9.35 20.61
CA GLY A 113 1.75 -8.37 19.85
C GLY A 113 1.22 -8.98 18.55
N SER A 114 2.11 -9.54 17.73
CA SER A 114 1.72 -10.23 16.48
C SER A 114 0.74 -11.39 16.71
N ARG A 115 0.86 -12.14 17.80
CA ARG A 115 -0.11 -13.18 18.16
C ARG A 115 -1.46 -12.61 18.59
N ARG A 116 -1.48 -11.53 19.35
CA ARG A 116 -2.70 -10.82 19.74
C ARG A 116 -3.36 -10.21 18.50
N LEU A 117 -2.58 -9.58 17.63
CA LEU A 117 -3.03 -9.07 16.34
C LEU A 117 -3.65 -10.19 15.49
N ALA A 118 -2.98 -11.32 15.30
CA ALA A 118 -3.48 -12.47 14.55
C ALA A 118 -4.72 -13.12 15.20
N GLN A 119 -4.79 -13.14 16.52
CA GLN A 119 -5.95 -13.60 17.25
C GLN A 119 -7.14 -12.65 17.11
N ARG A 120 -6.88 -11.37 17.09
CA ARG A 120 -7.78 -10.27 16.91
C ARG A 120 -8.50 -10.30 15.56
N ASN A 121 -7.77 -10.56 14.50
CA ASN A 121 -8.15 -10.35 13.11
C ASN A 121 -9.17 -11.35 12.55
N SER A 122 -9.37 -12.48 13.20
CA SER A 122 -10.34 -13.49 12.77
C SER A 122 -11.80 -13.23 13.17
N ALA A 123 -12.04 -12.18 13.94
CA ALA A 123 -13.36 -11.88 14.48
C ALA A 123 -14.11 -10.75 13.75
N MET A 124 -13.43 -9.86 13.05
CA MET A 124 -14.05 -8.72 12.36
C MET A 124 -15.07 -9.09 11.27
N HIS A 125 -15.12 -10.35 10.86
CA HIS A 125 -15.90 -10.76 9.71
C HIS A 125 -17.37 -11.16 10.03
N ARG A 126 -17.89 -10.92 11.22
CA ARG A 126 -19.19 -11.50 11.61
C ARG A 126 -20.28 -10.56 12.12
N VAL A 127 -20.00 -9.29 12.28
CA VAL A 127 -21.00 -8.33 12.77
C VAL A 127 -21.01 -7.14 11.84
N GLY A 128 -22.08 -6.97 11.07
CA GLY A 128 -22.30 -5.82 10.21
C GLY A 128 -21.67 -5.87 8.79
N ALA A 129 -21.10 -7.00 8.35
CA ALA A 129 -20.46 -7.09 7.03
C ALA A 129 -21.44 -7.21 5.83
N GLU A 130 -22.74 -7.24 6.04
CA GLU A 130 -23.74 -7.32 4.97
C GLU A 130 -24.47 -6.00 4.69
N GLY A 131 -24.30 -4.96 5.53
CA GLY A 131 -24.93 -3.66 5.36
C GLY A 131 -23.88 -2.55 5.33
N GLN A 132 -23.86 -1.74 4.28
CA GLN A 132 -23.23 -0.43 4.34
C GLN A 132 -24.06 0.42 5.31
N MET A 133 -23.41 1.06 6.30
CA MET A 133 -24.07 1.97 7.24
C MET A 133 -24.98 2.95 6.50
N ASP A 134 -26.21 3.12 6.97
CA ASP A 134 -27.13 4.12 6.41
C ASP A 134 -26.72 5.51 6.91
N TYR A 135 -25.97 6.23 6.08
CA TYR A 135 -25.46 7.56 6.43
C TYR A 135 -26.58 8.60 6.67
N ASP A 136 -27.75 8.42 6.07
CA ASP A 136 -28.89 9.33 6.22
C ASP A 136 -29.63 9.09 7.54
N ALA A 137 -29.63 7.86 8.04
CA ALA A 137 -30.34 7.45 9.27
C ALA A 137 -29.43 7.39 10.50
N PHE A 138 -28.11 7.44 10.33
CA PHE A 138 -27.14 7.21 11.41
C PHE A 138 -27.32 8.14 12.60
N ARG A 139 -27.33 7.54 13.79
CA ARG A 139 -27.34 8.22 15.09
C ARG A 139 -26.36 7.53 16.03
N GLY A 140 -25.33 8.24 16.48
CA GLY A 140 -24.30 7.70 17.36
C GLY A 140 -24.57 7.95 18.84
N LEU A 141 -24.09 7.08 19.71
CA LEU A 141 -24.18 7.23 21.16
C LEU A 141 -22.78 7.46 21.75
N ILE A 142 -22.59 8.56 22.46
CA ILE A 142 -21.37 8.88 23.20
C ILE A 142 -21.65 8.84 24.69
N ILE A 143 -20.94 7.96 25.43
CA ILE A 143 -21.05 7.84 26.87
C ILE A 143 -19.83 8.45 27.53
N LEU A 144 -20.02 9.49 28.33
CA LEU A 144 -18.98 10.09 29.14
C LEU A 144 -18.78 9.28 30.42
N VAL A 145 -17.54 8.83 30.70
CA VAL A 145 -17.23 7.94 31.80
C VAL A 145 -16.28 8.55 32.79
N ASN A 146 -16.70 8.65 34.04
CA ASN A 146 -15.88 9.04 35.19
C ASN A 146 -15.37 7.79 35.94
N TYR A 147 -14.15 7.86 36.38
CA TYR A 147 -13.55 6.84 37.28
C TYR A 147 -13.74 7.21 38.77
N THR A 148 -13.42 6.30 39.68
CA THR A 148 -13.42 6.57 41.14
C THR A 148 -12.40 7.63 41.54
N ASP A 149 -11.27 7.67 40.88
CA ASP A 149 -10.11 8.52 41.17
C ASP A 149 -9.87 9.62 40.12
N LYS A 150 -10.66 9.64 39.05
CA LYS A 150 -10.57 10.66 37.99
C LYS A 150 -11.93 11.02 37.45
N LYS A 151 -12.21 12.31 37.46
CA LYS A 151 -13.43 12.89 36.89
C LYS A 151 -13.07 13.81 35.74
N PHE A 152 -14.02 14.08 34.85
CA PHE A 152 -13.81 15.11 33.83
C PHE A 152 -13.39 16.43 34.45
N SER A 153 -12.42 17.08 33.85
CA SER A 153 -11.90 18.37 34.33
C SER A 153 -12.81 19.55 33.99
N MET A 154 -13.70 19.35 33.01
CA MET A 154 -14.63 20.36 32.56
C MET A 154 -15.91 20.37 33.39
N THR A 155 -16.30 21.54 33.89
CA THR A 155 -17.63 21.73 34.44
C THR A 155 -18.67 21.71 33.31
N GLY A 156 -19.69 20.87 33.42
CA GLY A 156 -20.69 20.71 32.36
C GLY A 156 -20.10 19.90 31.15
N ALA A 157 -19.34 18.85 31.44
CA ALA A 157 -18.70 18.03 30.42
C ALA A 157 -19.66 17.55 29.32
N ASN A 158 -20.91 17.20 29.68
CA ASN A 158 -21.92 16.79 28.69
C ASN A 158 -22.11 17.86 27.61
N ALA A 159 -22.51 19.08 27.98
CA ALA A 159 -22.74 20.17 27.04
C ALA A 159 -21.46 20.58 26.28
N PHE A 160 -20.29 20.48 26.94
CA PHE A 160 -19.01 20.77 26.31
C PHE A 160 -18.69 19.80 25.17
N TYR A 161 -18.88 18.48 25.40
CA TYR A 161 -18.64 17.48 24.36
C TYR A 161 -19.74 17.45 23.32
N ASP A 162 -21.02 17.73 23.70
CA ASP A 162 -22.08 17.89 22.72
C ASP A 162 -21.75 19.00 21.71
N ASP A 163 -21.30 20.18 22.20
CA ASP A 163 -20.83 21.27 21.33
C ASP A 163 -19.65 20.81 20.44
N MET A 164 -18.66 20.10 20.99
CA MET A 164 -17.46 19.67 20.28
C MET A 164 -17.76 18.63 19.18
N VAL A 165 -18.75 17.78 19.36
CA VAL A 165 -19.07 16.72 18.41
C VAL A 165 -20.13 17.11 17.40
N ASN A 166 -21.14 17.94 17.77
CA ASN A 166 -22.32 18.18 16.96
C ASN A 166 -22.41 19.58 16.32
N THR A 167 -21.71 20.60 16.85
CA THR A 167 -21.90 21.98 16.38
C THR A 167 -21.25 22.16 15.00
N HIS A 168 -22.05 22.60 14.01
CA HIS A 168 -21.51 23.00 12.71
C HIS A 168 -20.69 24.30 12.83
N ASP A 169 -19.65 24.38 11.98
CA ASP A 169 -18.67 25.48 11.95
C ASP A 169 -18.01 25.70 13.32
N TYR A 170 -17.75 24.62 14.03
CA TYR A 170 -17.11 24.66 15.32
C TYR A 170 -15.68 25.17 15.23
N THR A 171 -15.35 26.20 16.00
CA THR A 171 -14.02 26.82 15.94
C THR A 171 -13.20 26.64 17.21
N GLY A 172 -13.69 25.81 18.13
CA GLY A 172 -13.02 25.51 19.39
C GLY A 172 -13.69 26.11 20.61
N TYR A 173 -13.02 26.10 21.75
CA TYR A 173 -13.58 26.41 23.06
C TYR A 173 -12.70 27.41 23.84
N THR A 174 -13.21 27.88 24.98
CA THR A 174 -12.43 28.69 25.94
C THR A 174 -12.29 27.92 27.24
N LEU A 175 -11.06 27.69 27.67
CA LEU A 175 -10.73 27.01 28.93
C LEU A 175 -9.80 27.90 29.74
N ASN A 176 -10.13 28.15 31.02
CA ASN A 176 -9.33 28.99 31.93
C ASN A 176 -8.94 30.35 31.30
N ASN A 177 -9.88 31.03 30.64
CA ASN A 177 -9.68 32.27 29.91
C ASN A 177 -8.70 32.19 28.72
N ARG A 178 -8.31 30.99 28.26
CA ARG A 178 -7.50 30.75 27.08
C ARG A 178 -8.41 30.22 25.98
N ARG A 179 -8.41 30.88 24.82
CA ARG A 179 -9.05 30.34 23.61
C ARG A 179 -8.22 29.19 23.05
N VAL A 180 -8.86 28.07 22.80
CA VAL A 180 -8.31 26.93 22.10
C VAL A 180 -9.04 26.80 20.76
N ASN A 181 -8.31 26.94 19.66
CA ASN A 181 -8.88 26.85 18.33
C ASN A 181 -8.90 25.41 17.86
N MET A 182 -9.91 25.04 17.10
CA MET A 182 -10.08 23.77 16.42
C MET A 182 -10.54 24.02 14.99
N THR A 183 -10.30 23.08 14.10
CA THR A 183 -10.70 23.16 12.68
C THR A 183 -12.19 23.02 12.49
N GLY A 184 -12.83 22.18 13.29
CA GLY A 184 -14.26 21.88 13.25
C GLY A 184 -14.66 20.94 14.37
N SER A 185 -15.93 20.54 14.40
CA SER A 185 -16.47 19.45 15.22
C SER A 185 -16.23 18.09 14.56
N VAL A 186 -16.60 17.00 15.27
CA VAL A 186 -16.68 15.65 14.67
C VAL A 186 -17.66 15.64 13.50
N ARG A 187 -18.83 16.26 13.68
CA ARG A 187 -19.86 16.39 12.64
C ARG A 187 -19.33 17.14 11.43
N ASP A 188 -18.64 18.28 11.62
CA ASP A 188 -17.99 19.03 10.53
C ASP A 188 -16.98 18.16 9.77
N TYR A 189 -16.21 17.33 10.49
CA TYR A 189 -15.20 16.47 9.87
C TYR A 189 -15.84 15.50 8.88
N PHE A 190 -16.86 14.77 9.29
CA PHE A 190 -17.54 13.81 8.43
C PHE A 190 -18.35 14.47 7.32
N TYR A 191 -19.03 15.55 7.64
CA TYR A 191 -19.81 16.33 6.68
C TYR A 191 -18.95 16.85 5.52
N ASP A 192 -17.81 17.48 5.83
CA ASP A 192 -16.89 18.00 4.82
C ASP A 192 -16.22 16.88 4.01
N ASN A 193 -15.70 15.85 4.70
CA ASN A 193 -14.93 14.79 4.04
C ASN A 193 -15.78 13.80 3.25
N SER A 194 -17.09 13.74 3.49
CA SER A 194 -18.04 12.96 2.71
C SER A 194 -18.66 13.72 1.53
N ASN A 195 -18.25 14.96 1.29
CA ASN A 195 -18.94 15.85 0.36
C ASN A 195 -20.43 15.99 0.68
N HIS A 196 -20.72 16.16 1.98
CA HIS A 196 -22.06 16.36 2.54
C HIS A 196 -23.01 15.15 2.47
N ILE A 197 -22.49 13.95 2.18
CA ILE A 197 -23.28 12.71 2.18
C ILE A 197 -23.55 12.25 3.60
N PHE A 198 -22.58 12.37 4.49
CA PHE A 198 -22.67 11.93 5.88
C PHE A 198 -22.65 13.11 6.85
N ASP A 199 -23.81 13.38 7.47
CA ASP A 199 -24.01 14.43 8.47
C ASP A 199 -24.40 13.80 9.82
N PRO A 200 -23.45 13.15 10.54
CA PRO A 200 -23.75 12.37 11.72
C PRO A 200 -24.24 13.24 12.87
N HIS A 201 -25.17 12.68 13.66
CA HIS A 201 -25.57 13.25 14.94
C HIS A 201 -25.24 12.29 16.07
N PHE A 202 -24.70 12.81 17.17
CA PHE A 202 -24.31 12.03 18.33
C PHE A 202 -25.06 12.50 19.58
N ASP A 203 -25.72 11.58 20.27
CA ASP A 203 -26.27 11.85 21.60
C ASP A 203 -25.17 11.69 22.64
N VAL A 204 -24.89 12.73 23.39
CA VAL A 204 -23.88 12.70 24.45
C VAL A 204 -24.58 12.51 25.79
N VAL A 205 -24.29 11.41 26.48
CA VAL A 205 -24.89 11.08 27.77
C VAL A 205 -23.84 10.98 28.90
N GLY A 206 -24.30 11.14 30.13
CA GLY A 206 -23.42 11.16 31.30
C GLY A 206 -22.88 12.55 31.64
N PRO A 207 -21.74 12.68 32.37
CA PRO A 207 -20.81 11.62 32.80
C PRO A 207 -21.41 10.65 33.82
N VAL A 208 -21.21 9.34 33.59
CA VAL A 208 -21.55 8.29 34.55
C VAL A 208 -20.34 7.89 35.40
N ASP A 209 -20.59 7.49 36.64
CA ASP A 209 -19.54 7.07 37.57
C ASP A 209 -19.41 5.56 37.56
N VAL A 210 -18.25 5.04 37.14
CA VAL A 210 -17.97 3.59 37.20
C VAL A 210 -17.08 3.25 38.40
N PRO A 211 -17.18 2.02 38.97
CA PRO A 211 -16.47 1.62 40.18
C PRO A 211 -15.01 1.22 39.94
N TYR A 212 -14.36 1.82 38.95
CA TYR A 212 -12.99 1.49 38.53
C TYR A 212 -12.04 2.71 38.65
N SER A 213 -10.73 2.43 38.77
CA SER A 213 -9.67 3.43 38.67
C SER A 213 -9.32 3.73 37.24
N CYS A 214 -8.88 4.97 36.95
CA CYS A 214 -8.37 5.37 35.63
C CYS A 214 -7.01 4.71 35.27
N ARG A 215 -6.39 4.03 36.23
CA ARG A 215 -5.11 3.34 36.02
C ARG A 215 -5.31 1.84 36.11
N TYR A 216 -4.85 1.12 35.11
CA TYR A 216 -4.86 -0.34 35.09
C TYR A 216 -3.71 -0.91 35.93
N PRO A 217 -3.98 -1.65 36.99
CA PRO A 217 -2.93 -2.30 37.78
C PRO A 217 -2.18 -3.33 36.92
N ASN A 218 -0.87 -3.24 36.88
CA ASN A 218 0.01 -4.21 36.19
C ASN A 218 -0.13 -4.26 34.65
N GLY A 219 -0.64 -3.19 33.99
CA GLY A 219 -0.77 -3.16 32.54
C GLY A 219 -1.80 -4.13 31.97
N SER A 220 -2.75 -4.60 32.77
CA SER A 220 -3.88 -5.38 32.28
C SER A 220 -4.97 -4.42 31.84
N ASP A 221 -5.35 -4.51 30.58
CA ASP A 221 -6.52 -3.81 30.05
C ASP A 221 -7.80 -4.34 30.74
N ASN A 222 -8.63 -3.44 31.23
CA ASN A 222 -9.91 -3.73 31.89
C ASN A 222 -11.04 -2.89 31.28
N SER A 223 -10.87 -2.44 30.04
CA SER A 223 -11.81 -1.57 29.33
C SER A 223 -13.20 -2.17 29.25
N ASP A 224 -13.32 -3.46 28.95
CA ASP A 224 -14.60 -4.16 28.87
C ASP A 224 -15.45 -4.00 30.12
N ALA A 225 -14.87 -4.24 31.31
CA ALA A 225 -15.61 -4.12 32.58
C ALA A 225 -16.03 -2.68 32.87
N ILE A 226 -15.23 -1.70 32.45
CA ILE A 226 -15.55 -0.27 32.57
C ILE A 226 -16.73 0.08 31.65
N PHE A 227 -16.69 -0.39 30.42
CA PHE A 227 -17.70 -0.07 29.41
C PHE A 227 -19.04 -0.78 29.69
N TYR A 228 -19.03 -2.03 30.15
CA TYR A 228 -20.26 -2.70 30.63
C TYR A 228 -20.90 -1.95 31.80
N ALA A 229 -20.09 -1.52 32.79
CA ALA A 229 -20.63 -0.74 33.88
C ALA A 229 -21.17 0.63 33.44
N ALA A 230 -20.61 1.23 32.41
CA ALA A 230 -21.11 2.47 31.82
C ALA A 230 -22.45 2.25 31.10
N LEU A 231 -22.59 1.19 30.32
CA LEU A 231 -23.85 0.81 29.66
C LEU A 231 -24.96 0.57 30.71
N ASP A 232 -24.69 -0.25 31.73
CA ASP A 232 -25.65 -0.49 32.82
C ASP A 232 -26.07 0.80 33.53
N SER A 233 -25.17 1.79 33.62
CA SER A 233 -25.45 3.07 34.31
C SER A 233 -26.36 4.01 33.53
N ILE A 234 -26.47 3.84 32.22
CA ILE A 234 -27.36 4.65 31.37
C ILE A 234 -28.62 3.91 30.95
N ASP A 235 -28.74 2.62 31.31
CA ASP A 235 -29.94 1.82 31.09
C ASP A 235 -31.16 2.54 31.69
N GLY A 236 -32.21 2.69 30.88
CA GLY A 236 -33.38 3.48 31.25
C GLY A 236 -33.24 5.00 31.15
N GLN A 237 -32.07 5.54 30.74
CA GLN A 237 -31.90 6.94 30.36
C GLN A 237 -31.97 7.12 28.84
N VAL A 238 -31.62 6.11 28.08
CA VAL A 238 -31.70 6.03 26.61
C VAL A 238 -32.47 4.77 26.21
N ASP A 239 -33.07 4.79 25.04
CA ASP A 239 -33.58 3.59 24.37
C ASP A 239 -32.51 3.16 23.34
N PHE A 240 -31.85 2.03 23.57
CA PHE A 240 -30.79 1.57 22.69
C PHE A 240 -31.27 1.19 21.29
N ASN A 241 -32.57 0.92 21.09
CA ASN A 241 -33.12 0.73 19.75
C ASN A 241 -33.00 1.96 18.85
N ASP A 242 -32.89 3.17 19.43
CA ASP A 242 -32.70 4.39 18.65
C ASP A 242 -31.35 4.44 17.92
N TYR A 243 -30.41 3.54 18.26
CA TYR A 243 -29.04 3.47 17.72
C TYR A 243 -28.77 2.19 16.91
N ASP A 244 -29.80 1.38 16.66
CA ASP A 244 -29.84 0.29 15.66
C ASP A 244 -30.54 0.86 14.41
N THR A 245 -29.81 1.69 13.65
CA THR A 245 -30.43 2.50 12.59
C THR A 245 -30.61 1.73 11.29
N ASP A 246 -29.88 0.64 11.09
CA ASP A 246 -30.03 -0.28 9.95
C ASP A 246 -30.96 -1.49 10.26
N GLY A 247 -31.35 -1.68 11.52
CA GLY A 247 -32.32 -2.68 11.96
C GLY A 247 -31.77 -4.10 11.99
N ASP A 248 -30.45 -4.29 12.14
CA ASP A 248 -29.81 -5.59 12.18
C ASP A 248 -29.84 -6.27 13.57
N GLY A 249 -30.34 -5.55 14.58
CA GLY A 249 -30.43 -6.00 15.97
C GLY A 249 -29.20 -5.73 16.81
N TYR A 250 -28.30 -4.87 16.30
CA TYR A 250 -27.13 -4.37 17.02
C TYR A 250 -27.11 -2.85 17.01
N VAL A 251 -26.64 -2.25 18.11
CA VAL A 251 -26.32 -0.84 18.13
C VAL A 251 -25.17 -0.56 17.17
N ASP A 252 -25.35 0.36 16.22
CA ASP A 252 -24.37 0.65 15.15
C ASP A 252 -23.01 1.06 15.71
N MET A 253 -23.01 1.91 16.75
CA MET A 253 -21.79 2.36 17.42
C MET A 253 -22.05 2.95 18.79
N VAL A 254 -21.24 2.54 19.78
CA VAL A 254 -21.11 3.24 21.06
C VAL A 254 -19.71 3.81 21.17
N PHE A 255 -19.59 5.11 21.48
CA PHE A 255 -18.31 5.74 21.76
C PHE A 255 -18.15 6.03 23.25
N PHE A 256 -17.11 5.49 23.88
CA PHE A 256 -16.79 5.78 25.27
C PHE A 256 -15.71 6.84 25.36
N LEU A 257 -16.07 8.01 25.91
CA LEU A 257 -15.11 9.06 26.22
C LEU A 257 -14.84 9.05 27.72
N VAL A 258 -13.62 8.70 28.11
CA VAL A 258 -13.26 8.51 29.51
C VAL A 258 -12.49 9.71 30.08
N ALA A 259 -12.70 10.02 31.36
CA ALA A 259 -12.01 11.11 32.04
C ALA A 259 -10.50 10.82 32.21
N GLY A 260 -9.66 11.81 31.98
CA GLY A 260 -8.24 11.76 32.26
C GLY A 260 -7.33 11.56 31.05
N PHE A 261 -6.13 11.09 31.32
CA PHE A 261 -5.04 11.00 30.36
C PHE A 261 -5.11 9.77 29.49
N SER A 262 -4.44 9.83 28.33
CA SER A 262 -4.34 8.75 27.36
C SER A 262 -2.97 8.06 27.40
N ALA A 263 -2.99 6.74 27.13
CA ALA A 263 -1.76 5.97 27.07
C ALA A 263 -0.93 6.28 25.81
N ASN A 264 -1.57 6.60 24.67
CA ASN A 264 -0.88 6.92 23.41
C ASN A 264 -0.03 8.21 23.47
N TYR A 265 -0.36 9.13 24.41
CA TYR A 265 0.47 10.32 24.69
C TYR A 265 1.46 10.09 25.83
N SER A 266 1.14 9.24 26.81
CA SER A 266 1.94 9.07 28.01
C SER A 266 2.83 7.83 28.02
N GLY A 267 2.68 6.99 27.03
CA GLY A 267 3.28 5.65 26.99
C GLY A 267 2.68 4.73 28.06
N ASN A 268 2.70 3.44 27.84
CA ASN A 268 2.06 2.43 28.68
C ASN A 268 2.62 2.34 30.13
N ASN A 269 3.65 3.07 30.45
CA ASN A 269 4.20 3.12 31.81
C ASN A 269 3.27 3.78 32.84
N GLN A 270 2.17 4.38 32.43
CA GLN A 270 1.22 5.08 33.29
C GLN A 270 -0.05 4.27 33.59
N GLY A 271 -0.34 3.21 32.85
CA GLY A 271 -1.51 2.36 33.04
C GLY A 271 -2.85 3.05 32.70
N TYR A 272 -2.85 4.02 31.81
CA TYR A 272 -4.06 4.67 31.30
C TYR A 272 -4.69 3.88 30.14
N LEU A 273 -5.94 4.20 29.80
CA LEU A 273 -6.61 3.70 28.62
C LEU A 273 -5.84 4.11 27.36
N TRP A 274 -5.60 3.17 26.47
CA TRP A 274 -5.20 3.44 25.10
C TRP A 274 -6.45 3.57 24.24
N PRO A 275 -6.66 4.65 23.48
CA PRO A 275 -7.78 4.76 22.55
C PRO A 275 -7.77 3.62 21.54
N HIS A 276 -8.95 3.06 21.27
CA HIS A 276 -9.10 1.95 20.32
C HIS A 276 -10.56 1.72 19.92
N MET A 277 -10.76 0.99 18.83
CA MET A 277 -12.03 0.40 18.44
C MET A 277 -12.03 -1.11 18.72
N TYR A 278 -13.15 -1.66 19.23
CA TYR A 278 -13.30 -3.08 19.51
C TYR A 278 -14.78 -3.52 19.56
N TYR A 279 -15.03 -4.74 20.05
CA TYR A 279 -16.35 -5.36 20.16
C TYR A 279 -16.78 -5.61 21.61
N LEU A 280 -18.06 -5.34 21.90
CA LEU A 280 -18.68 -5.59 23.21
C LEU A 280 -19.35 -6.99 23.26
N TYR A 281 -18.58 -8.02 22.99
CA TYR A 281 -19.13 -9.38 22.80
C TYR A 281 -19.93 -9.95 23.97
N TRP A 282 -19.65 -9.54 25.18
CA TRP A 282 -20.25 -10.09 26.39
C TRP A 282 -21.15 -9.07 27.08
N ALA A 283 -21.41 -7.94 26.46
CA ALA A 283 -22.39 -7.00 26.98
C ALA A 283 -23.79 -7.65 26.93
N PRO A 284 -24.55 -7.63 28.02
CA PRO A 284 -25.93 -8.05 27.97
C PRO A 284 -26.71 -7.19 26.97
N PRO A 285 -27.69 -7.74 26.25
CA PRO A 285 -28.57 -6.90 25.42
C PRO A 285 -29.41 -5.98 26.30
N HIS A 286 -29.63 -4.75 25.88
CA HIS A 286 -30.52 -3.79 26.47
C HIS A 286 -31.63 -3.43 25.47
N ASP A 287 -32.83 -3.14 25.90
CA ASP A 287 -34.00 -2.80 25.07
C ASP A 287 -34.29 -3.77 23.91
N GLY A 288 -33.68 -4.93 23.91
CA GLY A 288 -33.86 -5.97 22.89
C GLY A 288 -32.82 -5.97 21.78
N VAL A 289 -31.87 -5.01 21.78
CA VAL A 289 -30.73 -4.94 20.86
C VAL A 289 -29.43 -5.39 21.53
N ASN A 290 -28.52 -5.87 20.72
CA ASN A 290 -27.18 -6.27 21.16
C ASN A 290 -26.20 -5.12 20.95
N PHE A 291 -24.99 -5.27 21.53
CA PHE A 291 -23.89 -4.35 21.29
C PHE A 291 -22.88 -5.03 20.38
N GLY A 292 -22.50 -4.34 19.32
CA GLY A 292 -21.49 -4.76 18.36
C GLY A 292 -20.18 -4.00 18.58
N LEU A 293 -19.92 -3.07 17.70
CA LEU A 293 -18.72 -2.22 17.70
C LEU A 293 -18.79 -1.14 18.78
N TYR A 294 -17.65 -0.85 19.38
CA TYR A 294 -17.44 0.37 20.13
C TYR A 294 -16.11 1.02 19.73
N ALA A 295 -16.02 2.31 19.96
CA ALA A 295 -14.75 3.02 19.92
C ALA A 295 -14.56 3.77 21.24
N CYS A 296 -13.33 4.14 21.58
CA CYS A 296 -13.07 4.88 22.80
C CYS A 296 -11.93 5.88 22.65
N SER A 297 -11.99 6.93 23.47
CA SER A 297 -10.93 7.92 23.60
C SER A 297 -10.91 8.49 25.03
N THR A 298 -9.96 9.39 25.29
CA THR A 298 -9.77 10.00 26.60
C THR A 298 -9.93 11.52 26.55
N GLU A 299 -10.26 12.12 27.68
CA GLU A 299 -10.47 13.55 27.82
C GLU A 299 -9.23 14.38 27.51
N ILE A 300 -8.03 13.94 27.95
CA ILE A 300 -6.85 14.79 28.01
C ILE A 300 -5.72 14.24 27.12
N ALA A 301 -5.27 15.07 26.17
CA ALA A 301 -4.01 14.88 25.48
C ALA A 301 -2.84 15.26 26.37
N GLY A 302 -1.78 14.43 26.39
CA GLY A 302 -0.60 14.65 27.20
C GLY A 302 -0.52 13.73 28.42
N TRP A 303 0.23 14.15 29.46
CA TRP A 303 0.48 13.33 30.65
C TRP A 303 0.62 14.18 31.91
N GLU A 304 0.40 13.52 33.02
CA GLU A 304 0.39 14.16 34.34
C GLU A 304 1.70 14.91 34.64
N GLY A 305 1.56 16.19 34.99
CA GLY A 305 2.67 17.06 35.39
C GLY A 305 3.40 17.79 34.28
N TYR A 306 3.05 17.53 33.00
CA TYR A 306 3.72 18.21 31.88
C TYR A 306 2.75 18.90 30.95
N TYR A 307 1.74 18.22 30.45
CA TYR A 307 0.75 18.75 29.53
C TYR A 307 -0.64 18.18 29.86
N SER A 308 -1.67 18.99 29.79
CA SER A 308 -3.02 18.61 30.24
C SER A 308 -4.12 19.40 29.55
N ASP A 309 -4.03 19.57 28.22
CA ASP A 309 -5.13 20.14 27.46
C ASP A 309 -6.17 19.07 27.09
N VAL A 310 -7.39 19.52 26.86
CA VAL A 310 -8.43 18.64 26.32
C VAL A 310 -8.03 18.13 24.96
N ASN A 311 -8.21 16.83 24.76
CA ASN A 311 -7.93 16.16 23.48
C ASN A 311 -8.83 16.74 22.39
N GLY A 312 -8.33 16.82 21.17
CA GLY A 312 -9.13 17.20 19.99
C GLY A 312 -9.99 16.04 19.49
N ILE A 313 -10.55 16.25 18.31
CA ILE A 313 -11.45 15.27 17.67
C ILE A 313 -10.70 14.21 16.83
N GLY A 314 -9.39 14.38 16.63
CA GLY A 314 -8.62 13.53 15.69
C GLY A 314 -8.65 12.06 16.05
N THR A 315 -8.45 11.74 17.35
CA THR A 315 -8.58 10.35 17.83
C THR A 315 -10.01 9.83 17.64
N PHE A 316 -11.02 10.64 17.95
CA PHE A 316 -12.42 10.24 17.70
C PHE A 316 -12.65 9.90 16.23
N CYS A 317 -12.23 10.77 15.31
CA CYS A 317 -12.44 10.57 13.88
C CYS A 317 -11.67 9.36 13.33
N HIS A 318 -10.49 9.05 13.87
CA HIS A 318 -9.71 7.86 13.56
C HIS A 318 -10.46 6.58 14.01
N GLU A 319 -10.79 6.49 15.31
CA GLU A 319 -11.46 5.30 15.87
C GLU A 319 -12.86 5.09 15.25
N PHE A 320 -13.58 6.17 14.96
CA PHE A 320 -14.85 6.05 14.26
C PHE A 320 -14.65 5.69 12.77
N GLY A 321 -13.54 6.10 12.16
CA GLY A 321 -13.13 5.61 10.83
C GLY A 321 -13.04 4.09 10.77
N HIS A 322 -12.55 3.46 11.84
CA HIS A 322 -12.55 1.99 11.95
C HIS A 322 -13.96 1.40 12.07
N VAL A 323 -14.84 2.04 12.82
CA VAL A 323 -16.26 1.61 12.87
C VAL A 323 -16.91 1.66 11.50
N LEU A 324 -16.55 2.68 10.67
CA LEU A 324 -17.00 2.80 9.28
C LEU A 324 -16.33 1.79 8.32
N GLY A 325 -15.33 1.04 8.77
CA GLY A 325 -14.67 -0.04 8.02
C GLY A 325 -13.28 0.28 7.46
N LEU A 326 -12.68 1.40 7.80
CA LEU A 326 -11.30 1.71 7.39
C LEU A 326 -10.28 0.93 8.24
N PRO A 327 -9.23 0.35 7.63
CA PRO A 327 -8.10 -0.22 8.36
C PRO A 327 -7.09 0.87 8.74
N ASP A 328 -6.18 0.56 9.66
CA ASP A 328 -4.96 1.33 9.81
C ASP A 328 -4.09 1.25 8.54
N LEU A 329 -3.52 2.38 8.15
CA LEU A 329 -2.60 2.46 7.02
C LEU A 329 -1.13 2.59 7.47
N TYR A 330 -0.84 2.51 8.76
CA TYR A 330 0.51 2.32 9.27
C TYR A 330 0.84 0.83 9.45
N ASP A 331 2.07 0.54 9.81
CA ASP A 331 2.55 -0.82 10.06
C ASP A 331 2.13 -1.28 11.46
N THR A 332 1.11 -2.11 11.54
CA THR A 332 0.53 -2.57 12.82
C THR A 332 1.32 -3.70 13.47
N ASP A 333 2.38 -4.24 12.85
CA ASP A 333 3.29 -5.20 13.48
C ASP A 333 4.72 -4.64 13.68
N TYR A 334 4.95 -3.39 13.29
CA TYR A 334 6.19 -2.60 13.47
C TYR A 334 7.45 -3.29 12.96
N SER A 335 8.18 -3.99 13.80
CA SER A 335 9.41 -4.71 13.44
C SER A 335 9.19 -6.20 13.13
N GLY A 336 7.92 -6.65 13.06
CA GLY A 336 7.53 -7.96 12.57
C GLY A 336 7.77 -8.07 11.05
N GLY A 337 7.24 -9.05 10.41
CA GLY A 337 7.07 -9.18 8.95
C GLY A 337 8.20 -8.75 8.00
N GLY A 338 9.39 -8.40 8.48
CA GLY A 338 10.51 -7.93 7.62
C GLY A 338 11.03 -6.54 7.92
N GLY A 339 10.53 -5.90 8.97
CA GLY A 339 10.85 -4.54 9.43
C GLY A 339 9.74 -3.55 9.13
N GLU A 340 9.91 -2.32 9.58
CA GLU A 340 8.90 -1.26 9.49
C GLU A 340 8.66 -0.80 8.05
N SER A 341 7.41 -0.72 7.66
CA SER A 341 6.95 -0.30 6.34
C SER A 341 6.89 1.23 6.18
N ARG A 342 6.89 1.69 4.93
CA ARG A 342 6.78 3.12 4.57
C ARG A 342 5.31 3.56 4.55
N HIS A 343 4.70 3.67 5.71
CA HIS A 343 3.30 4.09 5.83
C HIS A 343 3.08 5.59 5.48
N PRO A 344 1.84 6.04 5.21
CA PRO A 344 1.57 7.40 4.74
C PRO A 344 1.86 8.49 5.79
N GLY A 345 2.00 8.17 7.08
CA GLY A 345 2.24 9.13 8.15
C GLY A 345 1.12 10.19 8.25
N GLU A 346 1.50 11.45 8.36
CA GLU A 346 0.57 12.57 8.51
C GLU A 346 -0.30 12.85 7.27
N TRP A 347 -0.12 12.13 6.17
CA TRP A 347 -0.98 12.24 4.98
C TRP A 347 -2.32 11.54 5.12
N SER A 348 -2.50 10.70 6.13
CA SER A 348 -3.72 9.92 6.38
C SER A 348 -4.14 10.00 7.83
N ILE A 349 -5.45 10.15 8.08
CA ILE A 349 -5.99 10.08 9.44
C ILE A 349 -5.89 8.67 10.00
N MET A 350 -5.94 7.64 9.12
CA MET A 350 -5.75 6.24 9.50
C MET A 350 -4.26 5.86 9.68
N ALA A 351 -3.40 6.88 9.83
CA ALA A 351 -2.01 6.76 10.22
C ALA A 351 -1.66 7.89 11.22
N GLY A 352 -0.66 8.74 10.94
CA GLY A 352 -0.23 9.81 11.85
C GLY A 352 -1.10 11.07 11.87
N GLY A 353 -1.93 11.28 10.87
CA GLY A 353 -2.65 12.54 10.65
C GLY A 353 -3.75 12.85 11.66
N SER A 354 -4.18 11.88 12.47
CA SER A 354 -5.13 12.07 13.57
C SER A 354 -4.54 12.89 14.72
N GLY A 355 -3.22 12.81 14.96
CA GLY A 355 -2.53 13.46 16.06
C GLY A 355 -2.24 14.95 15.87
N ASN A 356 -2.44 15.51 14.67
CA ASN A 356 -2.09 16.88 14.36
C ASN A 356 -2.65 17.89 15.36
N ASN A 357 -1.76 18.75 15.90
CA ASN A 357 -2.09 19.73 16.93
C ASN A 357 -2.88 19.13 18.12
N PHE A 358 -2.46 17.97 18.61
CA PHE A 358 -3.16 17.21 19.66
C PHE A 358 -4.59 16.84 19.26
N GLY A 359 -4.80 16.41 18.03
CA GLY A 359 -6.08 16.02 17.48
C GLY A 359 -7.07 17.17 17.23
N ARG A 360 -6.65 18.44 17.36
CA ARG A 360 -7.52 19.59 17.13
C ARG A 360 -7.69 19.95 15.66
N ASP A 361 -6.69 19.61 14.88
CA ASP A 361 -6.63 19.88 13.45
C ASP A 361 -6.28 18.57 12.70
N PRO A 362 -7.10 17.50 12.81
CA PRO A 362 -6.84 16.26 12.09
C PRO A 362 -6.82 16.51 10.59
N VAL A 363 -6.05 15.69 9.88
CA VAL A 363 -6.02 15.73 8.43
C VAL A 363 -7.33 15.22 7.82
N GLY A 364 -7.74 15.78 6.68
CA GLY A 364 -8.89 15.27 5.92
C GLY A 364 -8.64 13.87 5.38
N TYR A 365 -9.72 13.11 5.17
CA TYR A 365 -9.64 11.80 4.52
C TYR A 365 -8.94 11.90 3.17
N SER A 366 -7.98 10.99 2.92
CA SER A 366 -7.36 10.77 1.61
C SER A 366 -8.38 10.29 0.58
N LEU A 367 -8.00 10.31 -0.69
CA LEU A 367 -8.85 9.77 -1.77
C LEU A 367 -9.20 8.29 -1.54
N TYR A 368 -8.26 7.49 -1.04
CA TYR A 368 -8.51 6.10 -0.70
C TYR A 368 -9.58 5.96 0.37
N GLU A 369 -9.44 6.69 1.49
CA GLU A 369 -10.38 6.64 2.60
C GLU A 369 -11.78 7.10 2.18
N ARG A 370 -11.90 8.18 1.41
CA ARG A 370 -13.17 8.63 0.83
C ARG A 370 -13.77 7.61 -0.14
N TYR A 371 -12.95 6.98 -0.97
CA TYR A 371 -13.40 5.97 -1.94
C TYR A 371 -13.86 4.69 -1.23
N ALA A 372 -13.13 4.22 -0.23
CA ALA A 372 -13.48 3.04 0.55
C ALA A 372 -14.79 3.22 1.32
N LEU A 373 -15.08 4.44 1.81
CA LEU A 373 -16.32 4.77 2.50
C LEU A 373 -17.49 5.14 1.55
N GLY A 374 -17.27 5.14 0.24
CA GLY A 374 -18.30 5.52 -0.73
C GLY A 374 -18.58 7.03 -0.80
N PHE A 375 -17.74 7.88 -0.21
CA PHE A 375 -17.89 9.34 -0.23
C PHE A 375 -17.47 9.97 -1.56
N THR A 376 -16.75 9.25 -2.39
CA THR A 376 -16.38 9.66 -3.75
C THR A 376 -16.16 8.46 -4.65
N THR A 377 -16.22 8.69 -5.96
CA THR A 377 -15.82 7.70 -6.98
C THR A 377 -14.75 8.33 -7.85
N PRO A 378 -13.49 7.88 -7.75
CA PRO A 378 -12.41 8.41 -8.58
C PRO A 378 -12.69 8.21 -10.07
N ALA A 379 -12.46 9.24 -10.89
CA ALA A 379 -12.63 9.13 -12.34
C ALA A 379 -11.54 8.25 -12.95
N LEU A 380 -11.92 7.39 -13.91
CA LEU A 380 -10.96 6.48 -14.55
C LEU A 380 -10.09 7.22 -15.57
N ILE A 381 -8.79 6.94 -15.55
CA ILE A 381 -7.86 7.27 -16.63
C ILE A 381 -7.92 6.12 -17.65
N GLU A 382 -8.61 6.33 -18.77
CA GLU A 382 -8.80 5.30 -19.80
C GLU A 382 -7.91 5.50 -21.02
N GLN A 383 -7.35 6.70 -21.20
CA GLN A 383 -6.55 7.05 -22.37
C GLN A 383 -5.48 8.09 -22.05
N GLY A 384 -4.50 8.23 -22.93
CA GLY A 384 -3.53 9.32 -22.89
C GLY A 384 -4.19 10.69 -23.07
N GLY A 385 -3.59 11.72 -22.50
CA GLY A 385 -4.04 13.11 -22.58
C GLY A 385 -3.62 13.95 -21.40
N GLU A 386 -4.04 15.21 -21.39
CA GLU A 386 -3.81 16.14 -20.29
C GLU A 386 -4.89 15.98 -19.22
N TYR A 387 -4.45 15.94 -17.98
CA TYR A 387 -5.29 15.83 -16.78
C TYR A 387 -5.01 16.98 -15.84
N GLN A 388 -6.04 17.38 -15.10
CA GLN A 388 -5.89 18.34 -14.01
C GLN A 388 -6.69 17.91 -12.79
N LEU A 389 -6.18 18.26 -11.60
CA LEU A 389 -6.80 18.01 -10.32
C LEU A 389 -6.84 19.30 -9.50
N GLU A 390 -8.04 19.70 -9.09
CA GLU A 390 -8.22 20.66 -8.02
C GLU A 390 -7.94 19.99 -6.66
N ALA A 391 -7.77 20.79 -5.62
CA ALA A 391 -7.57 20.28 -4.27
C ALA A 391 -8.71 19.35 -3.85
N LEU A 392 -8.38 18.20 -3.24
CA LEU A 392 -9.34 17.17 -2.83
C LEU A 392 -10.39 17.70 -1.85
N ASP A 393 -9.99 18.59 -0.93
CA ASP A 393 -10.88 19.23 0.05
C ASP A 393 -11.91 20.18 -0.58
N LYS A 394 -11.70 20.62 -1.82
CA LYS A 394 -12.61 21.52 -2.56
C LYS A 394 -13.46 20.79 -3.58
N SER A 395 -12.88 19.85 -4.27
CA SER A 395 -13.51 19.18 -5.42
C SER A 395 -14.12 17.83 -5.09
N ASN A 396 -13.67 17.19 -4.01
CA ASN A 396 -13.94 15.78 -3.69
C ASN A 396 -13.64 14.83 -4.88
N GLN A 397 -12.70 15.22 -5.74
CA GLN A 397 -12.37 14.50 -6.96
C GLN A 397 -10.95 13.95 -6.91
N GLY A 398 -10.79 12.77 -7.47
CA GLY A 398 -9.52 12.14 -7.72
C GLY A 398 -9.58 11.26 -8.95
N LEU A 399 -8.46 10.69 -9.33
CA LEU A 399 -8.34 9.82 -10.50
C LEU A 399 -7.90 8.43 -10.08
N ARG A 400 -8.31 7.44 -10.88
CA ARG A 400 -7.88 6.05 -10.75
C ARG A 400 -7.26 5.59 -12.06
N LEU A 401 -6.06 5.05 -12.00
CA LEU A 401 -5.39 4.36 -13.09
C LEU A 401 -5.41 2.86 -12.81
N ASN A 402 -6.13 2.10 -13.61
CA ASN A 402 -6.13 0.65 -13.54
C ASN A 402 -4.84 0.10 -14.14
N THR A 403 -4.42 -1.08 -13.67
CA THR A 403 -3.28 -1.81 -14.21
C THR A 403 -3.76 -3.06 -14.95
N ALA A 404 -2.84 -3.79 -15.60
CA ALA A 404 -3.17 -5.09 -16.17
C ALA A 404 -3.53 -6.14 -15.10
N ASN A 405 -3.09 -5.95 -13.85
CA ASN A 405 -3.59 -6.70 -12.71
C ASN A 405 -4.89 -6.03 -12.21
N GLN A 406 -6.03 -6.72 -12.33
CA GLN A 406 -7.34 -6.15 -11.99
C GLN A 406 -7.48 -5.77 -10.51
N ASP A 407 -6.72 -6.41 -9.64
CA ASP A 407 -6.76 -6.19 -8.20
C ASP A 407 -5.81 -5.08 -7.74
N GLU A 408 -4.93 -4.57 -8.62
CA GLU A 408 -3.94 -3.55 -8.31
C GLU A 408 -4.15 -2.30 -9.17
N TYR A 409 -4.20 -1.13 -8.53
CA TYR A 409 -4.48 0.14 -9.20
C TYR A 409 -3.79 1.31 -8.48
N PHE A 410 -3.73 2.46 -9.17
CA PHE A 410 -3.23 3.70 -8.59
C PHE A 410 -4.36 4.69 -8.37
N LEU A 411 -4.34 5.36 -7.21
CA LEU A 411 -5.18 6.51 -6.90
C LEU A 411 -4.34 7.78 -6.92
N ILE A 412 -4.88 8.82 -7.53
CA ILE A 412 -4.18 10.09 -7.74
C ILE A 412 -5.05 11.21 -7.19
N GLU A 413 -4.50 11.96 -6.24
CA GLU A 413 -5.16 13.07 -5.57
C GLU A 413 -4.28 14.33 -5.56
N ASN A 414 -4.90 15.48 -5.37
CA ASN A 414 -4.19 16.73 -5.11
C ASN A 414 -4.51 17.22 -3.70
N ARG A 415 -3.49 17.29 -2.85
CA ARG A 415 -3.61 17.79 -1.47
C ARG A 415 -3.05 19.20 -1.39
N GLN A 416 -3.81 20.11 -0.78
CA GLN A 416 -3.46 21.52 -0.62
C GLN A 416 -3.77 21.94 0.81
N ALA A 417 -3.11 23.00 1.30
CA ALA A 417 -3.35 23.55 2.63
C ALA A 417 -4.76 24.16 2.75
N GLY A 418 -5.76 23.31 2.90
CA GLY A 418 -7.18 23.65 3.05
C GLY A 418 -7.66 23.64 4.50
N LYS A 419 -8.98 23.54 4.72
CA LYS A 419 -9.60 23.55 6.04
C LYS A 419 -9.00 22.48 6.95
N TRP A 420 -9.11 21.20 6.53
CA TRP A 420 -8.61 20.06 7.30
C TRP A 420 -7.13 19.76 7.02
N ASP A 421 -6.61 20.16 5.87
CA ASP A 421 -5.27 19.88 5.39
C ASP A 421 -4.23 20.97 5.71
N ARG A 422 -4.56 21.92 6.61
CA ARG A 422 -3.67 23.05 6.94
C ARG A 422 -2.33 22.67 7.55
N ASN A 423 -2.26 21.51 8.18
CA ASN A 423 -1.07 21.01 8.89
C ASN A 423 -0.41 19.85 8.13
N LEU A 424 -0.77 19.62 6.88
CA LEU A 424 -0.06 18.64 6.05
C LEU A 424 1.43 18.97 5.96
N PRO A 425 2.30 17.96 5.83
CA PRO A 425 3.75 18.17 5.68
C PRO A 425 4.14 18.98 4.45
N GLY A 426 3.29 18.98 3.42
CA GLY A 426 3.49 19.66 2.15
C GLY A 426 2.21 19.76 1.33
N HIS A 427 2.33 20.04 0.03
CA HIS A 427 1.20 20.13 -0.90
C HIS A 427 1.59 19.64 -2.30
N GLY A 428 0.59 19.26 -3.11
CA GLY A 428 0.77 18.78 -4.48
C GLY A 428 0.06 17.47 -4.74
N MET A 429 0.45 16.79 -5.81
CA MET A 429 -0.11 15.50 -6.18
C MET A 429 0.44 14.36 -5.31
N LEU A 430 -0.45 13.55 -4.79
CA LEU A 430 -0.11 12.27 -4.16
C LEU A 430 -0.60 11.13 -5.05
N VAL A 431 0.17 10.06 -5.09
CA VAL A 431 -0.16 8.84 -5.83
C VAL A 431 -0.07 7.67 -4.86
N ALA A 432 -1.15 6.94 -4.70
CA ALA A 432 -1.17 5.72 -3.89
C ALA A 432 -1.32 4.50 -4.78
N ARG A 433 -0.50 3.47 -4.59
CA ARG A 433 -0.71 2.14 -5.13
C ARG A 433 -1.55 1.35 -4.14
N VAL A 434 -2.63 0.75 -4.62
CA VAL A 434 -3.56 -0.05 -3.83
C VAL A 434 -3.63 -1.45 -4.43
N ASP A 435 -3.46 -2.47 -3.59
CA ASP A 435 -3.61 -3.88 -3.95
C ASP A 435 -4.77 -4.51 -3.16
N SER A 436 -5.81 -4.92 -3.85
CA SER A 436 -7.00 -5.56 -3.29
C SER A 436 -7.02 -7.09 -3.46
N SER A 437 -5.93 -7.70 -3.92
CA SER A 437 -5.83 -9.13 -4.26
C SER A 437 -6.02 -10.06 -3.06
N ASP A 438 -5.64 -9.64 -1.85
CA ASP A 438 -5.91 -10.37 -0.63
C ASP A 438 -6.78 -9.56 0.33
N THR A 439 -8.09 -9.75 0.25
CA THR A 439 -9.06 -9.06 1.11
C THR A 439 -8.83 -9.31 2.60
N ARG A 440 -8.13 -10.40 2.98
CA ARG A 440 -7.86 -10.73 4.38
C ARG A 440 -6.97 -9.72 5.05
N VAL A 441 -5.94 -9.20 4.36
CA VAL A 441 -5.03 -8.20 4.94
C VAL A 441 -5.76 -6.90 5.30
N TRP A 442 -6.77 -6.54 4.51
CA TRP A 442 -7.60 -5.35 4.73
C TRP A 442 -8.48 -5.49 5.96
N TRP A 443 -9.26 -6.55 6.07
CA TRP A 443 -10.10 -6.75 7.25
C TRP A 443 -9.32 -7.30 8.47
N GLN A 444 -8.10 -7.82 8.28
CA GLN A 444 -7.19 -8.19 9.36
C GLN A 444 -6.34 -7.03 9.89
N ASN A 445 -6.52 -5.83 9.38
CA ASN A 445 -5.72 -4.66 9.75
C ASN A 445 -4.20 -4.88 9.64
N THR A 446 -3.77 -5.62 8.61
CA THR A 446 -2.36 -5.95 8.34
C THR A 446 -1.89 -5.41 6.99
N VAL A 447 -2.53 -4.33 6.53
CA VAL A 447 -2.38 -3.75 5.18
C VAL A 447 -0.92 -3.47 4.84
N ASN A 448 -0.16 -2.94 5.80
CA ASN A 448 1.21 -2.52 5.61
C ASN A 448 2.23 -3.24 6.52
N CYS A 449 1.92 -4.44 7.02
CA CYS A 449 2.86 -5.22 7.86
C CYS A 449 4.03 -5.85 7.08
N ASN A 450 4.00 -5.82 5.75
CA ASN A 450 5.09 -6.36 4.94
C ASN A 450 5.74 -5.26 4.09
N PRO A 451 6.91 -4.74 4.44
CA PRO A 451 7.57 -3.66 3.71
C PRO A 451 7.97 -4.02 2.27
N SER A 452 8.02 -5.31 1.92
CA SER A 452 8.31 -5.77 0.57
C SER A 452 7.06 -5.89 -0.31
N HIS A 453 5.87 -5.83 0.27
CA HIS A 453 4.58 -5.86 -0.41
C HIS A 453 3.52 -5.18 0.45
N MET A 454 3.45 -3.87 0.39
CA MET A 454 2.41 -3.08 1.05
C MET A 454 1.13 -3.08 0.20
N TYR A 455 -0.02 -3.31 0.83
CA TYR A 455 -1.32 -3.27 0.12
C TYR A 455 -1.86 -1.85 -0.06
N TYR A 456 -1.32 -0.91 0.69
CA TYR A 456 -1.48 0.53 0.46
C TYR A 456 -0.11 1.21 0.52
N GLU A 457 0.43 1.65 -0.59
CA GLU A 457 1.72 2.35 -0.66
C GLU A 457 1.55 3.76 -1.19
N LEU A 458 1.92 4.77 -0.41
CA LEU A 458 2.07 6.14 -0.89
C LEU A 458 3.37 6.25 -1.67
N LEU A 459 3.28 6.43 -3.00
CA LEU A 459 4.43 6.70 -3.85
C LEU A 459 4.91 8.13 -3.59
N ARG A 460 6.13 8.26 -3.08
CA ARG A 460 6.71 9.56 -2.70
C ARG A 460 7.71 10.03 -3.71
N ALA A 461 7.61 11.30 -4.16
CA ALA A 461 8.57 11.89 -5.08
C ALA A 461 10.01 11.76 -4.54
N ARG A 462 10.18 11.91 -3.23
CA ARG A 462 11.42 11.63 -2.53
C ARG A 462 11.15 11.19 -1.10
N TYR A 463 11.48 9.95 -0.80
CA TYR A 463 11.36 9.43 0.57
C TYR A 463 12.52 9.94 1.47
N THR A 464 12.18 10.51 2.63
CA THR A 464 13.15 11.07 3.59
C THR A 464 13.11 10.39 4.97
N GLY A 465 12.35 9.30 5.12
CA GLY A 465 12.19 8.55 6.37
C GLY A 465 10.85 8.80 7.05
N GLU A 466 10.33 10.03 7.00
CA GLU A 466 9.04 10.43 7.57
C GLU A 466 8.22 11.17 6.50
N ALA A 467 6.95 11.45 6.77
CA ALA A 467 6.13 12.29 5.91
C ALA A 467 6.73 13.70 5.81
N SER A 468 6.79 14.24 4.60
CA SER A 468 7.50 15.51 4.35
C SER A 468 6.98 16.28 3.13
N ASP A 469 7.40 17.53 2.99
CA ASP A 469 7.16 18.38 1.81
C ASP A 469 7.85 17.87 0.52
N SER A 470 8.65 16.82 0.63
CA SER A 470 9.29 16.16 -0.50
C SER A 470 8.51 14.94 -1.01
N ASP A 471 7.41 14.56 -0.40
CA ASP A 471 6.58 13.43 -0.80
C ASP A 471 5.70 13.72 -2.02
N PRO A 472 5.03 14.89 -2.14
CA PRO A 472 4.17 15.18 -3.27
C PRO A 472 4.94 15.41 -4.57
N PHE A 473 4.21 15.28 -5.69
CA PHE A 473 4.69 15.62 -7.02
C PHE A 473 4.05 16.94 -7.50
N PRO A 474 4.80 17.83 -8.18
CA PRO A 474 6.27 17.79 -8.33
C PRO A 474 6.97 18.06 -7.00
N GLY A 475 6.27 18.67 -6.02
CA GLY A 475 6.67 18.96 -4.66
C GLY A 475 8.03 19.65 -4.58
N ARG A 476 8.61 19.70 -3.38
CA ARG A 476 9.94 20.27 -3.16
C ARG A 476 11.04 19.51 -3.88
N ALA A 477 10.83 18.22 -4.15
CA ALA A 477 11.78 17.39 -4.88
C ALA A 477 11.82 17.70 -6.38
N ASN A 478 10.84 18.46 -6.90
CA ASN A 478 10.67 18.83 -8.30
C ASN A 478 10.70 17.61 -9.25
N VAL A 479 10.00 16.54 -8.86
CA VAL A 479 9.87 15.34 -9.69
C VAL A 479 8.64 15.50 -10.58
N THR A 480 8.86 15.59 -11.89
CA THR A 480 7.85 15.96 -12.89
C THR A 480 7.36 14.77 -13.72
N SER A 481 7.79 13.56 -13.41
CA SER A 481 7.34 12.35 -14.11
C SER A 481 7.36 11.12 -13.21
N ILE A 482 6.42 10.21 -13.44
CA ILE A 482 6.39 8.88 -12.83
C ILE A 482 6.16 7.90 -13.97
N THR A 483 7.18 7.11 -14.29
CA THR A 483 7.16 6.12 -15.36
C THR A 483 7.35 4.71 -14.81
N ASN A 484 7.42 3.71 -15.69
CA ASN A 484 7.74 2.35 -15.28
C ASN A 484 9.19 2.19 -14.75
N PHE A 485 10.09 3.14 -15.04
CA PHE A 485 11.52 3.07 -14.70
C PHE A 485 12.00 4.15 -13.74
N THR A 486 11.14 5.05 -13.33
CA THR A 486 11.45 6.00 -12.25
C THR A 486 11.41 5.31 -10.88
N ASN A 487 11.92 5.98 -9.87
CA ASN A 487 11.76 5.58 -8.48
C ASN A 487 11.16 6.77 -7.71
N PRO A 488 9.87 6.67 -7.34
CA PRO A 488 8.95 5.54 -7.49
C PRO A 488 8.50 5.30 -8.95
N SER A 489 7.88 4.15 -9.20
CA SER A 489 7.42 3.74 -10.53
C SER A 489 5.92 3.38 -10.53
N LEU A 490 5.30 3.39 -11.73
CA LEU A 490 3.93 2.92 -11.94
C LEU A 490 3.85 1.41 -12.27
N MET A 491 4.90 0.65 -11.99
CA MET A 491 4.81 -0.81 -12.06
C MET A 491 4.01 -1.37 -10.89
N THR A 492 3.31 -2.47 -11.15
CA THR A 492 2.68 -3.30 -10.12
C THR A 492 3.73 -4.00 -9.23
N TRP A 493 3.30 -4.63 -8.14
CA TRP A 493 4.18 -5.40 -7.26
C TRP A 493 4.85 -6.58 -7.97
N ASP A 494 4.17 -7.23 -8.92
CA ASP A 494 4.72 -8.29 -9.76
C ASP A 494 5.59 -7.75 -10.92
N LYS A 495 5.85 -6.42 -10.96
CA LYS A 495 6.65 -5.73 -11.97
C LYS A 495 6.01 -5.68 -13.36
N THR A 496 4.70 -5.81 -13.45
CA THR A 496 3.98 -5.53 -14.68
C THR A 496 3.97 -4.02 -14.96
N PHE A 497 4.21 -3.63 -16.20
CA PHE A 497 4.25 -2.23 -16.61
C PHE A 497 2.85 -1.64 -16.72
N SER A 498 2.76 -0.36 -16.34
CA SER A 498 1.61 0.46 -16.71
C SER A 498 1.68 0.84 -18.19
N ASP A 499 0.57 0.70 -18.90
CA ASP A 499 0.50 1.13 -20.31
C ASP A 499 0.57 2.65 -20.46
N LEU A 500 0.07 3.38 -19.48
CA LEU A 500 0.13 4.84 -19.39
C LEU A 500 0.98 5.24 -18.18
N VAL A 501 1.81 6.26 -18.37
CA VAL A 501 2.68 6.83 -17.35
C VAL A 501 2.55 8.35 -17.32
N MET A 502 3.06 8.99 -16.28
CA MET A 502 2.87 10.43 -16.03
C MET A 502 4.09 11.23 -16.44
N PHE A 503 3.83 12.33 -17.16
CA PHE A 503 4.81 13.31 -17.57
C PHE A 503 4.32 14.73 -17.25
N ASP A 504 5.22 15.69 -17.29
CA ASP A 504 4.96 17.13 -17.20
C ASP A 504 4.11 17.51 -15.97
N ILE A 505 4.35 16.83 -14.84
CA ILE A 505 3.66 17.12 -13.60
C ILE A 505 4.03 18.53 -13.14
N THR A 506 3.02 19.38 -13.01
CA THR A 506 3.15 20.77 -12.58
C THR A 506 2.11 21.12 -11.55
N GLU A 507 2.41 22.10 -10.70
CA GLU A 507 1.47 22.68 -9.76
C GLU A 507 1.47 24.21 -9.92
N GLN A 508 0.30 24.78 -10.11
CA GLN A 508 0.12 26.23 -10.18
C GLN A 508 -1.21 26.63 -9.57
N ASP A 509 -1.18 27.60 -8.66
CA ASP A 509 -2.37 28.14 -7.98
C ASP A 509 -3.21 27.06 -7.27
N GLY A 510 -2.56 26.02 -6.72
CA GLY A 510 -3.18 24.89 -6.03
C GLY A 510 -3.82 23.87 -6.98
N ILE A 511 -3.62 24.00 -8.27
CA ILE A 511 -4.08 23.05 -9.28
C ILE A 511 -2.88 22.25 -9.78
N VAL A 512 -2.99 20.93 -9.74
CA VAL A 512 -2.01 20.01 -10.33
C VAL A 512 -2.42 19.69 -11.77
N ARG A 513 -1.45 19.67 -12.69
CA ARG A 513 -1.62 19.24 -14.09
C ARG A 513 -0.54 18.25 -14.44
N PHE A 514 -0.87 17.30 -15.29
CA PHE A 514 0.06 16.31 -15.82
C PHE A 514 -0.46 15.73 -17.13
N THR A 515 0.42 15.10 -17.89
CA THR A 515 0.10 14.36 -19.11
C THR A 515 0.22 12.87 -18.85
N MET A 516 -0.79 12.11 -19.27
CA MET A 516 -0.70 10.64 -19.35
C MET A 516 -0.37 10.26 -20.78
N ASP A 517 0.66 9.45 -20.97
CA ASP A 517 1.03 8.94 -22.30
C ASP A 517 1.71 7.57 -22.15
N ALA A 518 1.85 6.86 -23.27
CA ALA A 518 2.66 5.65 -23.31
C ALA A 518 4.11 5.97 -22.88
N ASP A 519 4.71 5.05 -22.15
CA ASP A 519 6.10 5.23 -21.70
C ASP A 519 7.06 5.17 -22.90
N SER A 520 7.40 6.32 -23.45
CA SER A 520 8.29 6.44 -24.60
C SER A 520 9.72 5.96 -24.32
N SER A 521 10.10 5.76 -23.05
CA SER A 521 11.37 5.13 -22.68
C SER A 521 11.33 3.61 -22.88
N ILE A 522 10.15 3.03 -23.10
CA ILE A 522 9.96 1.61 -23.39
C ILE A 522 9.96 1.37 -24.88
N LEU A 523 11.07 0.89 -25.39
CA LEU A 523 11.10 0.31 -26.74
C LEU A 523 10.51 -1.08 -26.66
N ASN A 524 9.57 -1.40 -27.56
CA ASN A 524 8.98 -2.73 -27.62
C ASN A 524 8.84 -3.23 -29.06
N ILE A 525 8.90 -4.55 -29.18
CA ILE A 525 8.69 -5.28 -30.44
C ILE A 525 7.69 -6.37 -30.16
N VAL A 526 6.69 -6.51 -31.03
CA VAL A 526 5.65 -7.54 -30.92
C VAL A 526 5.85 -8.61 -31.96
N GLU A 527 5.78 -9.86 -31.55
CA GLU A 527 5.65 -11.04 -32.42
C GLU A 527 4.24 -11.59 -32.29
N ASP A 528 3.41 -11.30 -33.27
CA ASP A 528 2.00 -11.69 -33.34
C ASP A 528 1.77 -12.95 -34.21
N PHE A 529 2.84 -13.50 -34.76
CA PHE A 529 2.86 -14.69 -35.64
C PHE A 529 2.08 -14.57 -36.94
N GLU A 530 1.44 -13.44 -37.25
CA GLU A 530 0.61 -13.24 -38.43
C GLU A 530 1.39 -13.35 -39.75
N ARG A 531 2.66 -13.05 -39.72
CA ARG A 531 3.58 -13.16 -40.85
C ARG A 531 4.18 -14.54 -41.07
N MET A 532 3.99 -15.46 -40.11
CA MET A 532 4.53 -16.82 -40.18
C MET A 532 3.54 -17.74 -40.89
N PRO A 533 4.02 -18.63 -41.78
CA PRO A 533 3.13 -19.60 -42.39
C PRO A 533 2.65 -20.65 -41.38
N VAL A 534 1.39 -21.00 -41.42
CA VAL A 534 0.84 -22.15 -40.71
C VAL A 534 1.61 -23.41 -41.15
N THR A 535 2.05 -24.23 -40.21
CA THR A 535 2.85 -25.43 -40.48
C THR A 535 2.51 -26.56 -39.52
N ASP A 536 2.54 -27.80 -40.04
CA ASP A 536 2.46 -29.03 -39.24
C ASP A 536 3.84 -29.47 -38.69
N ASN A 537 4.90 -28.77 -39.01
CA ASN A 537 6.25 -29.09 -38.55
C ASN A 537 6.47 -28.62 -37.12
N GLU A 538 6.15 -29.49 -36.17
CA GLU A 538 6.31 -29.24 -34.72
C GLU A 538 7.79 -29.15 -34.25
N SER A 539 8.75 -29.18 -35.16
CA SER A 539 10.19 -29.11 -34.86
C SER A 539 10.95 -28.20 -35.82
N ALA A 540 10.23 -27.22 -36.38
CA ALA A 540 10.81 -26.21 -37.25
C ALA A 540 11.88 -25.37 -36.55
N LYS A 541 12.96 -25.05 -37.26
CA LYS A 541 14.08 -24.26 -36.73
C LYS A 541 14.35 -23.04 -37.64
N GLY A 542 14.77 -21.95 -37.01
CA GLY A 542 15.16 -20.74 -37.73
C GLY A 542 14.02 -20.08 -38.50
N VAL A 543 12.75 -20.27 -38.08
CA VAL A 543 11.60 -19.64 -38.71
C VAL A 543 11.67 -18.15 -38.45
N ARG A 544 11.63 -17.34 -39.49
CA ARG A 544 11.73 -15.87 -39.41
C ARG A 544 10.45 -15.30 -38.80
N GLY A 545 10.62 -14.51 -37.73
CA GLY A 545 9.60 -13.70 -37.12
C GLY A 545 9.82 -12.22 -37.37
N VAL A 546 9.09 -11.36 -36.66
CA VAL A 546 9.18 -9.91 -36.78
C VAL A 546 10.55 -9.38 -36.39
N TYR A 547 11.13 -9.87 -35.27
CA TYR A 547 12.37 -9.34 -34.70
C TYR A 547 13.48 -10.36 -34.53
N CYS A 548 13.18 -11.66 -34.65
CA CYS A 548 14.18 -12.71 -34.52
C CYS A 548 13.76 -13.97 -35.27
N LYS A 549 14.67 -14.94 -35.38
CA LYS A 549 14.34 -16.29 -35.84
C LYS A 549 13.94 -17.16 -34.65
N TRP A 550 12.95 -18.01 -34.83
CA TRP A 550 12.37 -18.87 -33.82
C TRP A 550 12.67 -20.36 -34.07
N ASN A 551 12.89 -21.07 -32.99
CA ASN A 551 12.96 -22.55 -32.97
C ASN A 551 11.73 -23.10 -32.25
N PHE A 552 11.01 -23.98 -32.88
CA PHE A 552 9.85 -24.68 -32.35
C PHE A 552 10.26 -26.11 -31.91
N SER A 553 9.68 -26.59 -30.83
CA SER A 553 9.85 -27.97 -30.37
C SER A 553 8.53 -28.48 -29.81
N LYS A 554 7.92 -29.42 -30.49
CA LYS A 554 6.55 -29.91 -30.25
C LYS A 554 5.51 -28.77 -30.19
N SER A 555 5.76 -27.75 -30.98
CA SER A 555 4.92 -26.56 -31.17
C SER A 555 4.97 -26.16 -32.64
N ALA A 556 3.94 -25.47 -33.13
CA ALA A 556 3.86 -25.00 -34.51
C ALA A 556 2.95 -23.81 -34.63
N VAL A 557 3.14 -22.96 -35.65
CA VAL A 557 2.19 -21.90 -35.96
C VAL A 557 0.90 -22.51 -36.52
N ALA A 558 -0.24 -22.11 -35.99
CA ALA A 558 -1.54 -22.65 -36.32
C ALA A 558 -2.59 -21.53 -36.44
N SER A 559 -3.70 -21.80 -37.14
CA SER A 559 -4.89 -20.95 -37.13
C SER A 559 -5.96 -21.54 -36.21
N PRO A 560 -6.03 -21.12 -34.94
CA PRO A 560 -6.88 -21.77 -33.92
C PRO A 560 -8.36 -21.46 -34.07
N GLY A 561 -8.75 -20.46 -34.89
CA GLY A 561 -10.10 -19.98 -35.04
C GLY A 561 -10.48 -18.87 -34.07
N GLU A 562 -11.64 -18.27 -34.32
CA GLU A 562 -12.15 -17.06 -33.64
C GLU A 562 -12.12 -17.18 -32.10
N GLY A 563 -11.64 -16.11 -31.42
CA GLY A 563 -11.60 -15.97 -29.96
C GLY A 563 -10.50 -16.79 -29.25
N LYS A 564 -9.56 -17.40 -30.01
CA LYS A 564 -8.47 -18.23 -29.43
C LYS A 564 -7.09 -17.64 -29.64
N CYS A 565 -6.96 -16.56 -30.36
CA CYS A 565 -5.77 -15.74 -30.53
C CYS A 565 -6.19 -14.31 -30.89
N HIS A 566 -5.24 -13.41 -30.88
CA HIS A 566 -5.38 -12.10 -31.48
C HIS A 566 -5.00 -12.25 -32.97
N GLY A 567 -5.86 -11.83 -33.88
CA GLY A 567 -5.66 -12.10 -35.33
C GLY A 567 -6.04 -13.52 -35.77
N GLU A 568 -5.27 -14.10 -36.70
CA GLU A 568 -5.55 -15.40 -37.32
C GLU A 568 -4.57 -16.51 -36.88
N HIS A 569 -3.36 -16.14 -36.46
CA HIS A 569 -2.28 -17.08 -36.16
C HIS A 569 -1.85 -17.03 -34.70
N ALA A 570 -1.46 -18.18 -34.16
CA ALA A 570 -0.84 -18.33 -32.84
C ALA A 570 0.02 -19.58 -32.79
N VAL A 571 0.87 -19.72 -31.79
CA VAL A 571 1.67 -20.93 -31.58
C VAL A 571 0.86 -21.98 -30.83
N ALA A 572 0.52 -23.06 -31.48
CA ALA A 572 -0.09 -24.23 -30.88
C ALA A 572 0.95 -24.99 -30.05
N MET A 573 0.68 -25.17 -28.75
CA MET A 573 1.56 -25.78 -27.77
C MET A 573 0.86 -26.92 -27.02
N LYS A 574 1.54 -28.01 -26.77
CA LYS A 574 1.04 -29.14 -25.94
C LYS A 574 2.18 -29.69 -25.08
N LYS A 575 1.91 -30.08 -23.85
CA LYS A 575 2.95 -30.56 -22.93
C LYS A 575 3.68 -31.80 -23.46
N PRO A 576 5.02 -31.84 -23.41
CA PRO A 576 5.95 -30.73 -23.22
C PRO A 576 6.25 -30.08 -24.58
N SER A 577 6.21 -28.77 -24.63
CA SER A 577 6.51 -27.99 -25.85
C SER A 577 7.29 -26.73 -25.49
N GLN A 578 7.94 -26.15 -26.48
CA GLN A 578 8.62 -24.85 -26.32
C GLN A 578 8.71 -24.09 -27.64
N ILE A 579 8.80 -22.78 -27.51
CA ILE A 579 9.29 -21.86 -28.52
C ILE A 579 10.51 -21.12 -27.95
N ALA A 580 11.55 -20.95 -28.76
CA ALA A 580 12.80 -20.29 -28.34
C ALA A 580 13.35 -19.40 -29.44
N THR A 581 14.02 -18.31 -29.07
CA THR A 581 14.82 -17.55 -30.02
C THR A 581 15.94 -18.46 -30.59
N ALA A 582 16.24 -18.37 -31.87
CA ALA A 582 17.20 -19.22 -32.52
C ALA A 582 18.66 -18.80 -32.25
N GLN A 583 18.87 -17.57 -31.87
CA GLN A 583 20.17 -16.95 -31.55
C GLN A 583 19.98 -15.85 -30.48
N PRO A 584 21.07 -15.36 -29.86
CA PRO A 584 20.97 -14.18 -28.99
C PRO A 584 20.35 -13.01 -29.74
N LEU A 585 19.52 -12.26 -29.02
CA LEU A 585 18.87 -11.05 -29.57
C LEU A 585 19.91 -9.96 -29.79
N ASN A 586 19.70 -9.10 -30.79
CA ASN A 586 20.54 -7.92 -31.02
C ASN A 586 20.06 -6.69 -30.19
N ILE A 587 19.36 -6.93 -29.11
CA ILE A 587 18.84 -5.94 -28.16
C ILE A 587 19.16 -6.40 -26.77
N ILE A 588 19.09 -5.47 -25.79
CA ILE A 588 19.17 -5.78 -24.36
C ILE A 588 17.75 -5.83 -23.81
N PRO A 589 17.10 -7.00 -23.77
CA PRO A 589 15.75 -7.12 -23.27
C PRO A 589 15.75 -7.11 -21.74
N TYR A 590 14.71 -6.53 -21.14
CA TYR A 590 14.52 -6.56 -19.70
C TYR A 590 13.20 -7.20 -19.26
N ALA A 591 12.24 -7.37 -20.19
CA ALA A 591 11.03 -8.15 -19.93
C ALA A 591 10.45 -8.73 -21.22
N VAL A 592 9.72 -9.83 -21.06
CA VAL A 592 8.88 -10.42 -22.11
C VAL A 592 7.46 -10.55 -21.59
N HIS A 593 6.51 -10.01 -22.34
CA HIS A 593 5.08 -10.22 -22.14
C HIS A 593 4.59 -11.23 -23.14
N TYR A 594 3.62 -12.09 -22.77
CA TYR A 594 3.00 -13.04 -23.68
C TYR A 594 1.59 -13.41 -23.20
N THR A 595 0.73 -13.80 -24.14
CA THR A 595 -0.65 -14.18 -23.89
C THR A 595 -0.85 -15.66 -24.21
N VAL A 596 -1.64 -16.36 -23.40
CA VAL A 596 -1.97 -17.78 -23.63
C VAL A 596 -3.46 -17.98 -23.48
N PHE A 597 -4.07 -18.63 -24.48
CA PHE A 597 -5.43 -19.18 -24.38
C PHE A 597 -5.37 -20.69 -24.15
N ASN A 598 -6.07 -21.20 -23.14
CA ASN A 598 -6.15 -22.61 -22.78
C ASN A 598 -7.54 -23.20 -23.03
N PRO A 599 -7.84 -23.76 -24.22
CA PRO A 599 -9.13 -24.37 -24.51
C PRO A 599 -9.31 -25.77 -23.90
N THR A 600 -8.37 -26.25 -23.11
CA THR A 600 -8.39 -27.60 -22.56
C THR A 600 -9.28 -27.67 -21.31
N THR A 601 -9.49 -28.88 -20.77
CA THR A 601 -10.29 -29.13 -19.56
C THR A 601 -9.44 -29.18 -18.28
N SER A 602 -8.18 -28.80 -18.35
CA SER A 602 -7.24 -28.80 -17.22
C SER A 602 -6.34 -27.57 -17.28
N SER A 603 -5.89 -27.09 -16.14
CA SER A 603 -4.93 -25.97 -16.05
C SER A 603 -3.62 -26.31 -16.77
N ALA A 604 -3.00 -25.31 -17.39
CA ALA A 604 -1.73 -25.40 -18.07
C ALA A 604 -0.72 -24.42 -17.47
N ASN A 605 0.54 -24.81 -17.35
CA ASN A 605 1.60 -23.94 -16.82
C ASN A 605 2.63 -23.65 -17.90
N PHE A 606 3.00 -22.39 -18.00
CA PHE A 606 4.03 -21.87 -18.88
C PHE A 606 5.16 -21.27 -18.05
N ARG A 607 6.41 -21.42 -18.55
CA ARG A 607 7.61 -20.93 -17.87
C ARG A 607 8.56 -20.30 -18.85
N VAL A 608 9.11 -19.15 -18.51
CA VAL A 608 10.16 -18.47 -19.27
C VAL A 608 11.53 -18.84 -18.70
N THR A 609 12.46 -19.20 -19.58
CA THR A 609 13.88 -19.35 -19.22
C THR A 609 14.75 -18.60 -20.22
N TYR A 610 15.92 -18.17 -19.79
CA TYR A 610 16.87 -17.43 -20.62
C TYR A 610 18.27 -18.03 -20.60
N SER A 611 19.07 -17.67 -21.60
CA SER A 611 20.45 -18.07 -21.75
C SER A 611 21.33 -16.90 -22.15
N VAL A 612 22.44 -16.72 -21.45
CA VAL A 612 23.47 -15.70 -21.74
C VAL A 612 24.69 -16.30 -22.48
N ASP A 613 24.69 -17.59 -22.76
CA ASP A 613 25.79 -18.34 -23.36
C ASP A 613 25.40 -19.01 -24.68
N SER A 614 24.52 -18.37 -25.45
CA SER A 614 24.03 -18.85 -26.76
C SER A 614 23.34 -20.23 -26.70
N GLY A 615 22.54 -20.45 -25.64
CA GLY A 615 21.67 -21.61 -25.48
C GLY A 615 22.39 -22.87 -24.93
N LYS A 616 23.62 -22.76 -24.43
CA LYS A 616 24.33 -23.86 -23.80
C LYS A 616 23.77 -24.17 -22.41
N THR A 617 23.50 -23.14 -21.62
CA THR A 617 22.82 -23.24 -20.31
C THR A 617 21.57 -22.35 -20.28
N TRP A 618 20.58 -22.78 -19.48
CA TRP A 618 19.31 -22.08 -19.36
C TRP A 618 18.98 -21.84 -17.91
N ASN A 619 18.71 -20.60 -17.56
CA ASN A 619 18.36 -20.16 -16.22
C ASN A 619 16.86 -19.83 -16.16
N ASP A 620 16.25 -20.02 -15.02
CA ASP A 620 14.88 -19.56 -14.79
C ASP A 620 14.86 -18.03 -14.71
N ALA A 621 13.90 -17.42 -15.38
CA ALA A 621 13.62 -15.99 -15.20
C ALA A 621 12.89 -15.78 -13.86
N GLU A 622 12.95 -14.58 -13.33
CA GLU A 622 12.25 -14.21 -12.11
C GLU A 622 10.73 -14.15 -12.37
N ASN A 623 9.90 -14.65 -11.42
CA ASN A 623 8.43 -14.70 -11.53
C ASN A 623 7.93 -15.35 -12.82
N ASN A 624 8.52 -16.46 -13.21
CA ASN A 624 8.46 -17.01 -14.55
C ASN A 624 7.34 -18.03 -14.82
N VAL A 625 6.41 -18.25 -13.89
CA VAL A 625 5.35 -19.26 -14.05
C VAL A 625 3.99 -18.60 -14.25
N LEU A 626 3.41 -18.81 -15.43
CA LEU A 626 2.02 -18.47 -15.72
C LEU A 626 1.15 -19.73 -15.64
N THR A 627 0.14 -19.73 -14.78
CA THR A 627 -0.91 -20.76 -14.75
C THR A 627 -2.15 -20.24 -15.45
N VAL A 628 -2.63 -20.98 -16.46
CA VAL A 628 -3.84 -20.65 -17.21
C VAL A 628 -4.86 -21.76 -16.99
N ASP A 629 -5.98 -21.45 -16.37
CA ASP A 629 -7.01 -22.41 -16.09
C ASP A 629 -7.83 -22.81 -17.33
N ALA A 630 -8.60 -23.87 -17.21
CA ALA A 630 -9.38 -24.45 -18.31
C ALA A 630 -10.36 -23.42 -18.88
N GLY A 631 -10.27 -23.15 -20.18
CA GLY A 631 -11.14 -22.21 -20.91
C GLY A 631 -10.75 -20.74 -20.77
N GLU A 632 -9.66 -20.42 -20.05
CA GLU A 632 -9.24 -19.03 -19.82
C GLU A 632 -8.17 -18.56 -20.80
N THR A 633 -8.10 -17.22 -20.93
CA THR A 633 -6.99 -16.49 -21.52
C THR A 633 -6.30 -15.71 -20.43
N ARG A 634 -4.98 -15.84 -20.31
CA ARG A 634 -4.16 -15.09 -19.37
C ARG A 634 -2.87 -14.62 -20.01
N SER A 635 -2.38 -13.48 -19.54
CA SER A 635 -1.09 -12.93 -19.94
C SER A 635 -0.14 -12.90 -18.75
N ALA A 636 1.15 -12.85 -19.03
CA ALA A 636 2.20 -12.62 -18.02
C ALA A 636 3.31 -11.75 -18.59
N THR A 637 3.86 -10.90 -17.73
CA THR A 637 5.12 -10.19 -17.99
C THR A 637 6.21 -10.79 -17.10
N VAL A 638 7.29 -11.22 -17.70
CA VAL A 638 8.41 -11.89 -17.02
C VAL A 638 9.67 -11.08 -17.21
N ASN A 639 10.33 -10.73 -16.10
CA ASN A 639 11.59 -10.00 -16.12
C ASN A 639 12.74 -10.84 -16.65
N LEU A 640 13.58 -10.22 -17.46
CA LEU A 640 14.77 -10.80 -18.05
C LEU A 640 16.01 -10.01 -17.57
N PRO A 641 17.22 -10.59 -17.52
CA PRO A 641 18.42 -9.82 -17.23
C PRO A 641 18.65 -8.74 -18.30
N SER A 642 18.95 -7.52 -17.87
CA SER A 642 18.97 -6.31 -18.72
C SER A 642 20.38 -5.75 -18.97
N ASP A 643 21.41 -6.57 -18.91
CA ASP A 643 22.81 -6.14 -19.00
C ASP A 643 23.53 -6.62 -20.28
N GLN A 644 22.93 -7.58 -21.00
CA GLN A 644 23.53 -8.15 -22.20
C GLN A 644 22.48 -8.84 -23.11
N PRO A 645 22.83 -9.12 -24.37
CA PRO A 645 22.00 -9.93 -25.27
C PRO A 645 21.78 -11.34 -24.72
N ILE A 646 20.56 -11.81 -24.82
CA ILE A 646 20.17 -13.15 -24.35
C ILE A 646 19.40 -13.91 -25.43
N MET A 647 19.33 -15.22 -25.26
CA MET A 647 18.26 -16.05 -25.81
C MET A 647 17.21 -16.28 -24.76
N PHE A 648 15.93 -16.34 -25.13
CA PHE A 648 14.89 -16.80 -24.21
C PHE A 648 14.00 -17.85 -24.85
N ARG A 649 13.27 -18.58 -24.02
CA ARG A 649 12.28 -19.57 -24.46
C ARG A 649 11.09 -19.61 -23.52
N ILE A 650 9.91 -19.89 -24.08
CA ILE A 650 8.67 -20.12 -23.36
C ILE A 650 8.35 -21.61 -23.45
N ASN A 651 8.20 -22.25 -22.30
CA ASN A 651 8.00 -23.68 -22.16
C ASN A 651 6.63 -23.98 -21.56
N GLN A 652 5.85 -24.87 -22.19
CA GLN A 652 4.68 -25.44 -21.53
C GLN A 652 5.11 -26.62 -20.65
N THR A 653 5.04 -26.47 -19.34
CA THR A 653 5.54 -27.43 -18.35
C THR A 653 4.46 -28.34 -17.75
N ALA A 654 3.20 -27.89 -17.74
CA ALA A 654 2.04 -28.66 -17.31
C ALA A 654 0.85 -28.46 -18.25
N GLY A 655 -0.16 -29.31 -18.16
CA GLY A 655 -1.36 -29.26 -18.97
C GLY A 655 -1.56 -30.49 -19.87
N SER A 656 -2.43 -30.37 -20.88
CA SER A 656 -2.75 -31.45 -21.82
C SER A 656 -1.54 -31.81 -22.72
N GLY A 657 -1.27 -33.10 -22.88
CA GLY A 657 -0.33 -33.59 -23.88
C GLY A 657 -0.99 -33.91 -25.22
N ARG A 658 -2.29 -33.69 -25.40
CA ARG A 658 -3.06 -34.05 -26.59
C ARG A 658 -3.79 -32.85 -27.22
N VAL A 659 -4.22 -31.88 -26.43
CA VAL A 659 -4.93 -30.68 -26.87
C VAL A 659 -3.99 -29.49 -26.72
N ASN A 660 -3.94 -28.62 -27.73
CA ASN A 660 -3.09 -27.43 -27.74
C ASN A 660 -3.66 -26.32 -26.84
N CYS A 661 -2.75 -25.63 -26.11
CA CYS A 661 -2.93 -24.22 -25.76
C CYS A 661 -2.39 -23.36 -26.89
N TYR A 662 -2.78 -22.11 -26.94
CA TYR A 662 -2.34 -21.17 -27.97
C TYR A 662 -1.61 -20.00 -27.33
N LEU A 663 -0.34 -19.86 -27.68
CA LEU A 663 0.54 -18.76 -27.23
C LEU A 663 0.55 -17.70 -28.34
N ASP A 664 0.39 -16.44 -27.93
CA ASP A 664 0.30 -15.32 -28.85
C ASP A 664 0.87 -14.03 -28.25
N ASP A 665 1.00 -12.97 -29.07
CA ASP A 665 1.39 -11.62 -28.67
C ASP A 665 2.65 -11.59 -27.79
N ILE A 666 3.75 -12.18 -28.26
CA ILE A 666 5.01 -12.06 -27.54
C ILE A 666 5.56 -10.64 -27.71
N LYS A 667 5.41 -9.80 -26.68
CA LYS A 667 5.90 -8.43 -26.64
C LYS A 667 7.20 -8.39 -25.87
N LEU A 668 8.27 -7.98 -26.51
CA LEU A 668 9.60 -7.89 -25.93
C LEU A 668 9.92 -6.44 -25.62
N TYR A 669 10.20 -6.14 -24.36
CA TYR A 669 10.60 -4.82 -23.89
C TYR A 669 12.12 -4.74 -23.80
N TYR A 670 12.73 -3.65 -24.30
CA TYR A 670 14.19 -3.45 -24.28
C TYR A 670 14.55 -1.98 -24.11
N LYS A 671 15.73 -1.72 -23.56
CA LYS A 671 16.24 -0.35 -23.29
C LYS A 671 17.05 0.19 -24.45
N ASP A 672 17.87 -0.67 -25.04
CA ASP A 672 18.83 -0.31 -26.07
C ASP A 672 19.01 -1.46 -27.06
N LYS A 673 19.44 -1.12 -28.24
CA LYS A 673 20.01 -2.07 -29.20
C LYS A 673 21.41 -2.43 -28.76
N TRP A 674 21.80 -3.66 -28.98
CA TRP A 674 23.16 -4.15 -28.72
C TRP A 674 24.01 -3.97 -29.97
N GLY A 675 25.04 -3.15 -29.88
CA GLY A 675 25.92 -2.84 -31.01
C GLY A 675 25.46 -1.62 -31.82
N PRO A 676 26.22 -1.22 -32.84
CA PRO A 676 25.81 -0.17 -33.73
C PRO A 676 24.49 -0.52 -34.42
N ASP A 677 23.66 0.48 -34.70
CA ASP A 677 22.45 0.28 -35.48
C ASP A 677 22.80 -0.48 -36.75
N VAL A 678 22.15 -1.64 -36.96
CA VAL A 678 22.25 -2.31 -38.25
C VAL A 678 21.42 -1.47 -39.20
N ILE A 679 22.09 -0.59 -39.91
CA ILE A 679 21.45 0.19 -40.96
C ILE A 679 21.20 -0.76 -42.12
N GLU A 680 19.94 -0.92 -42.52
CA GLU A 680 19.59 -1.78 -43.62
C GLU A 680 20.34 -1.33 -44.88
N GLY A 681 21.18 -2.21 -45.43
CA GLY A 681 22.05 -1.90 -46.55
C GLY A 681 23.50 -1.45 -46.18
N ASP A 682 23.81 -1.25 -44.91
CA ASP A 682 25.20 -1.09 -44.39
C ASP A 682 25.87 -2.49 -44.29
N VAL A 683 26.39 -2.92 -45.41
CA VAL A 683 26.96 -4.27 -45.52
C VAL A 683 28.37 -4.33 -44.94
N ASN A 684 29.11 -3.21 -45.01
CA ASN A 684 30.49 -3.12 -44.52
C ASN A 684 30.59 -2.71 -43.04
N GLY A 685 29.48 -2.28 -42.41
CA GLY A 685 29.38 -1.91 -40.97
C GLY A 685 30.03 -0.57 -40.62
N ASP A 686 30.16 0.36 -41.56
CA ASP A 686 30.79 1.67 -41.36
C ASP A 686 29.81 2.75 -40.86
N GLY A 687 28.49 2.44 -40.79
CA GLY A 687 27.45 3.33 -40.32
C GLY A 687 26.80 4.20 -41.39
N GLU A 688 27.16 4.03 -42.66
CA GLU A 688 26.59 4.74 -43.80
C GLU A 688 26.18 3.75 -44.89
N VAL A 689 25.04 3.97 -45.56
CA VAL A 689 24.62 3.16 -46.72
C VAL A 689 25.00 3.89 -47.97
N ASN A 690 26.05 3.45 -48.64
CA ASN A 690 26.60 4.10 -49.82
C ASN A 690 27.23 3.06 -50.79
N ILE A 691 27.95 3.57 -51.79
CA ILE A 691 28.56 2.70 -52.81
C ILE A 691 29.62 1.71 -52.25
N SER A 692 30.14 2.01 -51.05
CA SER A 692 31.10 1.07 -50.40
C SER A 692 30.42 -0.26 -49.99
N ASP A 693 29.13 -0.23 -49.63
CA ASP A 693 28.35 -1.40 -49.27
C ASP A 693 28.03 -2.24 -50.49
N VAL A 694 27.70 -1.59 -51.60
CA VAL A 694 27.56 -2.27 -52.90
C VAL A 694 28.83 -3.01 -53.26
N ASN A 695 30.00 -2.38 -53.06
CA ASN A 695 31.30 -3.04 -53.32
C ASN A 695 31.61 -4.18 -52.34
N ALA A 696 31.27 -4.00 -51.05
CA ALA A 696 31.44 -5.04 -50.04
C ALA A 696 30.60 -6.27 -50.37
N LEU A 697 29.36 -6.07 -50.78
CA LEU A 697 28.45 -7.13 -51.16
C LEU A 697 28.91 -7.85 -52.44
N ILE A 698 29.36 -7.12 -53.45
CA ILE A 698 29.97 -7.69 -54.66
C ILE A 698 31.21 -8.53 -54.28
N ASP A 699 32.04 -8.11 -53.37
CA ASP A 699 33.21 -8.81 -52.86
C ASP A 699 32.81 -10.10 -52.14
N MET A 700 31.76 -10.09 -51.33
CA MET A 700 31.13 -11.29 -50.70
C MET A 700 30.70 -12.29 -51.76
N LEU A 701 30.00 -11.82 -52.79
CA LEU A 701 29.52 -12.66 -53.90
C LEU A 701 30.67 -13.32 -54.66
N LEU A 702 31.73 -12.57 -54.97
CA LEU A 702 32.89 -13.06 -55.66
C LEU A 702 33.69 -14.11 -54.86
N LYS A 703 33.63 -13.98 -53.53
CA LYS A 703 34.30 -14.93 -52.61
C LYS A 703 33.38 -16.11 -52.17
N GLY A 704 32.12 -16.09 -52.56
CA GLY A 704 31.12 -17.11 -52.15
C GLY A 704 30.81 -17.05 -50.65
N VAL A 705 30.93 -15.89 -50.02
CA VAL A 705 30.60 -15.67 -48.60
C VAL A 705 29.10 -15.46 -48.47
N GLN A 706 28.47 -16.25 -47.60
CA GLN A 706 27.06 -16.17 -47.23
C GLN A 706 26.97 -15.59 -45.82
N ASP A 707 27.31 -14.30 -45.64
CA ASP A 707 27.16 -13.58 -44.38
C ASP A 707 25.78 -12.91 -44.28
N ALA A 708 25.19 -12.92 -43.11
CA ALA A 708 23.85 -12.35 -42.89
C ALA A 708 23.80 -10.85 -43.17
N SER A 709 24.91 -10.12 -43.08
CA SER A 709 24.98 -8.70 -43.43
C SER A 709 24.81 -8.48 -44.95
N GLY A 710 25.07 -9.50 -45.76
CA GLY A 710 24.88 -9.44 -47.20
C GLY A 710 23.48 -9.83 -47.70
N ASP A 711 22.62 -10.43 -46.88
CA ASP A 711 21.23 -10.78 -47.21
C ASP A 711 20.32 -9.53 -46.92
N VAL A 712 20.42 -8.54 -47.78
CA VAL A 712 19.76 -7.24 -47.60
C VAL A 712 18.25 -7.31 -47.90
N ASN A 713 17.87 -8.16 -48.87
CA ASN A 713 16.47 -8.35 -49.19
C ASN A 713 15.74 -9.38 -48.31
N GLY A 714 16.49 -10.08 -47.44
CA GLY A 714 15.98 -11.02 -46.44
C GLY A 714 15.43 -12.31 -47.00
N ASP A 715 15.84 -12.74 -48.20
CA ASP A 715 15.38 -13.98 -48.82
C ASP A 715 16.16 -15.22 -48.36
N GLY A 716 17.22 -15.06 -47.57
CA GLY A 716 18.07 -16.11 -47.00
C GLY A 716 19.27 -16.49 -47.87
N GLU A 717 19.46 -15.83 -49.00
CA GLU A 717 20.60 -16.06 -49.90
C GLU A 717 21.31 -14.73 -50.19
N VAL A 718 22.64 -14.71 -50.12
CA VAL A 718 23.42 -13.56 -50.54
C VAL A 718 23.70 -13.68 -52.03
N ASN A 719 23.00 -12.85 -52.85
CA ASN A 719 23.08 -12.93 -54.32
C ASN A 719 22.91 -11.52 -54.97
N ILE A 720 22.76 -11.47 -56.28
CA ILE A 720 22.68 -10.21 -57.02
C ILE A 720 21.40 -9.41 -56.68
N ALA A 721 20.38 -10.03 -56.13
CA ALA A 721 19.15 -9.32 -55.72
C ALA A 721 19.43 -8.41 -54.52
N ASP A 722 20.36 -8.77 -53.65
CA ASP A 722 20.78 -7.95 -52.48
C ASP A 722 21.57 -6.73 -52.94
N VAL A 723 22.40 -6.86 -53.98
CA VAL A 723 23.09 -5.71 -54.60
C VAL A 723 22.09 -4.71 -55.11
N ASN A 724 21.03 -5.16 -55.75
CA ASN A 724 19.96 -4.28 -56.21
C ASN A 724 19.20 -3.63 -55.01
N ALA A 725 18.97 -4.38 -53.94
CA ALA A 725 18.33 -3.86 -52.73
C ALA A 725 19.12 -2.73 -52.08
N VAL A 726 20.45 -2.86 -51.94
CA VAL A 726 21.36 -1.77 -51.47
C VAL A 726 21.30 -0.56 -52.39
N ILE A 727 21.34 -0.79 -53.71
CA ILE A 727 21.23 0.29 -54.70
C ILE A 727 19.89 1.03 -54.59
N ASP A 728 18.82 0.32 -54.41
CA ASP A 728 17.48 0.91 -54.24
C ASP A 728 17.40 1.74 -52.94
N ILE A 729 17.96 1.27 -51.82
CA ILE A 729 18.08 2.04 -50.56
C ILE A 729 18.85 3.37 -50.85
N ILE A 730 19.99 3.28 -51.49
CA ILE A 730 20.84 4.47 -51.81
C ILE A 730 20.05 5.46 -52.69
N LEU A 731 19.25 5.00 -53.62
CA LEU A 731 18.49 5.84 -54.53
C LEU A 731 17.27 6.47 -53.85
N GLN A 732 16.65 5.79 -52.87
CA GLN A 732 15.52 6.32 -52.10
C GLN A 732 15.95 7.32 -51.01
N ALA A 733 17.17 7.29 -50.57
CA ALA A 733 17.75 8.23 -49.59
C ALA A 733 18.13 9.58 -50.22
N ARG A 734 17.98 9.78 -51.51
CA ARG A 734 18.19 11.06 -52.25
C ARG A 734 16.85 11.76 -52.49
#